data_01e546f7d9dfd17c0a6e7802599e353b
#
_entry.id   01e546f7d9dfd17c0a6e7802599e353b
#
_cell.length_a   1.000
_cell.length_b   1.000
_cell.length_c   1.000
_cell.angle_alpha   90.00
_cell.angle_beta   90.00
_cell.angle_gamma   90.00
#
_symmetry.space_group_name_H-M   'P 1'
#
loop_
_entity.id
_entity.type
_entity.pdbx_description
1 polymer ?
#
loop_
_entity_poly.entity_id
_entity_poly.type
_entity_poly.pdbx_seq_one_letter_code
_entity_poly.pdbx_strand_id
1 'polypeptide(L)'
;MATTPYAETAGTRPRVRRDVLFTETPDGVIFHNADGGFQLTAKSGYRFATLLVPHLDGARTVEEICQGFGDRQRAMVGELVKALYARGFARPVPAPDETAGSLVTAPPAAARFAEQIAYVDHYADDADARFARFRDTRVAVLGHGPVARWCVLSLIRNGCATVAVDPALPAGTGGVTAEEFATVHQEAADLAEQGCPVELAVLPAPGGASGPEGWAAYTGYDVVVAAGGPDVPSTVLPLLREGVPEGRMLLPAWTFGQRAVVGPVMTADSTGCWSCAALRLGASGGAADAAAADLWSGLALGTGSSGAQPAGPLAAMLGNLLGYEVFRLVTGALPAETRGQVLIQDMASFDVASERLLPHPRCPFCAAPARSPEPVDLSAAPARPAFLPTVATAPDDDAAQGPLAELERRSALVRPHTGVFTRYADEPVTQTPLKVGSVVLGAGPRGPRTVTAFDVHHTAGARLRALNAAATVYAEHVVPAARAAGTLDALPAVAPDTLTLASGTGGTGTNSGWTLATSLVTKEEVRVPAGAVRPFGTDNADRRFEPTRAGAGAGADLPEASAAGLLSALAHDALRRAVRGEGEVAVIAPESFGEDPETVFLLRSAAHLGVRVELLDLGEHAYSGASVVLARTTGTADGSGTGGSSLAPGSWAVGAALDRTAAAVDAVRDLLGAAQLASEAPESTGGGLDTGDPLMRDLDAALIPVTRSGPAAPAAPAASGASGEAVDWTGILERLAAAGRDALVVPTHAADLPTAGIHTVRVLLTRAVTDAG
;
A
#
# COMPACT_ATOMS: atom_id res chain seq x y z
N MET A 1 21.65 -35.40 -15.11
CA MET A 1 21.31 -35.18 -16.54
C MET A 1 20.11 -34.26 -16.55
N ALA A 2 20.16 -33.13 -17.24
CA ALA A 2 18.99 -32.25 -17.37
C ALA A 2 17.94 -33.03 -18.21
N THR A 3 16.73 -33.18 -17.67
CA THR A 3 15.58 -33.74 -18.38
C THR A 3 15.27 -32.90 -19.60
N THR A 4 15.03 -33.51 -20.75
CA THR A 4 14.64 -32.76 -21.94
C THR A 4 13.21 -32.25 -21.82
N PRO A 5 12.84 -31.08 -22.37
CA PRO A 5 11.47 -30.56 -22.35
C PRO A 5 10.42 -31.56 -22.81
N TYR A 6 10.75 -32.41 -23.77
CA TYR A 6 9.87 -33.52 -24.18
C TYR A 6 9.67 -34.54 -23.07
N ALA A 7 10.73 -34.96 -22.36
CA ALA A 7 10.61 -35.93 -21.28
C ALA A 7 9.77 -35.40 -20.09
N GLU A 8 9.80 -34.07 -19.87
CA GLU A 8 8.99 -33.41 -18.84
C GLU A 8 7.49 -33.38 -19.20
N THR A 9 7.18 -33.28 -20.50
CA THR A 9 5.79 -33.08 -20.98
C THR A 9 5.16 -34.33 -21.59
N ALA A 10 5.91 -35.38 -21.90
CA ALA A 10 5.47 -36.56 -22.67
C ALA A 10 4.20 -37.21 -22.13
N GLY A 11 4.11 -37.39 -20.82
CA GLY A 11 2.94 -37.98 -20.15
C GLY A 11 1.78 -37.04 -19.93
N THR A 12 1.91 -35.77 -20.22
CA THR A 12 0.83 -34.77 -19.98
C THR A 12 -0.15 -34.75 -21.16
N ARG A 13 -1.40 -34.36 -20.89
CA ARG A 13 -2.46 -34.14 -21.87
C ARG A 13 -2.70 -32.66 -22.05
N PRO A 14 -2.02 -32.00 -23.00
CA PRO A 14 -2.08 -30.55 -23.15
C PRO A 14 -3.42 -30.10 -23.73
N ARG A 15 -4.02 -29.10 -23.07
CA ARG A 15 -5.21 -28.39 -23.56
C ARG A 15 -4.91 -26.92 -23.70
N VAL A 16 -4.93 -26.41 -24.93
CA VAL A 16 -4.76 -25.00 -25.23
C VAL A 16 -6.03 -24.24 -24.87
N ARG A 17 -5.90 -23.08 -24.28
CA ARG A 17 -7.03 -22.19 -23.96
C ARG A 17 -7.69 -21.70 -25.27
N ARG A 18 -9.01 -21.56 -25.26
CA ARG A 18 -9.79 -21.16 -26.45
C ARG A 18 -9.58 -19.70 -26.88
N ASP A 19 -9.11 -18.85 -25.95
CA ASP A 19 -8.81 -17.44 -26.19
C ASP A 19 -7.39 -17.20 -26.75
N VAL A 20 -6.60 -18.25 -26.91
CA VAL A 20 -5.24 -18.17 -27.48
C VAL A 20 -5.32 -18.12 -29.00
N LEU A 21 -4.85 -17.02 -29.53
CA LEU A 21 -4.64 -16.85 -30.97
C LEU A 21 -3.17 -17.04 -31.29
N PHE A 22 -2.87 -17.47 -32.50
CA PHE A 22 -1.52 -17.51 -33.01
C PHE A 22 -1.44 -16.97 -34.43
N THR A 23 -0.45 -16.11 -34.67
CA THR A 23 -0.32 -15.36 -35.91
C THR A 23 1.09 -15.53 -36.47
N GLU A 24 1.20 -15.62 -37.80
CA GLU A 24 2.49 -15.70 -38.47
C GLU A 24 3.26 -14.38 -38.34
N THR A 25 4.55 -14.51 -38.09
CA THR A 25 5.50 -13.38 -38.13
C THR A 25 6.64 -13.69 -39.09
N PRO A 26 7.39 -12.70 -39.61
CA PRO A 26 8.49 -12.93 -40.53
C PRO A 26 9.53 -13.95 -40.01
N ASP A 27 9.68 -14.03 -38.68
CA ASP A 27 10.67 -14.87 -38.02
C ASP A 27 10.10 -16.11 -37.33
N GLY A 28 8.75 -16.31 -37.36
CA GLY A 28 8.13 -17.45 -36.68
C GLY A 28 6.65 -17.33 -36.42
N VAL A 29 6.23 -17.52 -35.17
CA VAL A 29 4.82 -17.45 -34.73
C VAL A 29 4.75 -16.69 -33.42
N ILE A 30 3.76 -15.81 -33.32
CA ILE A 30 3.37 -15.19 -32.05
C ILE A 30 2.10 -15.85 -31.52
N PHE A 31 2.11 -16.26 -30.27
CA PHE A 31 0.94 -16.66 -29.51
C PHE A 31 0.51 -15.49 -28.63
N HIS A 32 -0.77 -15.17 -28.62
CA HIS A 32 -1.30 -14.05 -27.83
C HIS A 32 -2.75 -14.27 -27.41
N ASN A 33 -3.13 -13.61 -26.33
CA ASN A 33 -4.50 -13.45 -25.86
C ASN A 33 -4.67 -12.05 -25.23
N ALA A 34 -5.74 -11.81 -24.49
CA ALA A 34 -5.99 -10.53 -23.83
C ALA A 34 -4.96 -10.21 -22.73
N ASP A 35 -4.33 -11.22 -22.14
CA ASP A 35 -3.38 -11.06 -21.01
C ASP A 35 -1.93 -10.82 -21.48
N GLY A 36 -1.65 -11.01 -22.77
CA GLY A 36 -0.32 -10.83 -23.35
C GLY A 36 0.02 -11.81 -24.45
N GLY A 37 1.32 -11.93 -24.76
CA GLY A 37 1.78 -12.83 -25.82
C GLY A 37 3.26 -13.19 -25.72
N PHE A 38 3.67 -14.14 -26.55
CA PHE A 38 5.07 -14.49 -26.73
C PHE A 38 5.35 -14.97 -28.16
N GLN A 39 6.56 -14.74 -28.63
CA GLN A 39 7.01 -15.13 -29.95
C GLN A 39 7.93 -16.35 -29.88
N LEU A 40 7.71 -17.30 -30.78
CA LEU A 40 8.64 -18.38 -31.05
C LEU A 40 9.34 -18.10 -32.39
N THR A 41 10.65 -17.89 -32.32
CA THR A 41 11.48 -17.57 -33.48
C THR A 41 11.92 -18.86 -34.19
N ALA A 42 11.15 -19.28 -35.17
CA ALA A 42 11.46 -20.43 -36.02
C ALA A 42 10.75 -20.25 -37.36
N LYS A 43 11.49 -20.27 -38.49
CA LYS A 43 10.92 -20.03 -39.82
C LYS A 43 9.76 -20.96 -40.22
N SER A 44 9.66 -22.15 -39.62
CA SER A 44 8.56 -23.10 -39.81
C SER A 44 7.56 -23.07 -38.64
N GLY A 45 7.70 -22.12 -37.69
CA GLY A 45 6.95 -22.08 -36.42
C GLY A 45 5.46 -21.99 -36.63
N TYR A 46 5.00 -21.10 -37.49
CA TYR A 46 3.57 -20.93 -37.77
C TYR A 46 2.94 -22.19 -38.38
N ARG A 47 3.59 -22.79 -39.42
CA ARG A 47 3.10 -24.03 -40.01
C ARG A 47 3.07 -25.17 -39.00
N PHE A 48 4.08 -25.25 -38.15
CA PHE A 48 4.14 -26.23 -37.09
C PHE A 48 3.00 -26.01 -36.06
N ALA A 49 2.79 -24.79 -35.61
CA ALA A 49 1.68 -24.45 -34.70
C ALA A 49 0.31 -24.79 -35.32
N THR A 50 0.08 -24.44 -36.59
CA THR A 50 -1.17 -24.72 -37.32
C THR A 50 -1.49 -26.23 -37.34
N LEU A 51 -0.46 -27.08 -37.45
CA LEU A 51 -0.65 -28.52 -37.47
C LEU A 51 -0.79 -29.12 -36.08
N LEU A 52 -0.11 -28.58 -35.07
CA LEU A 52 -0.06 -29.17 -33.74
C LEU A 52 -1.18 -28.68 -32.81
N VAL A 53 -1.46 -27.38 -32.77
CA VAL A 53 -2.40 -26.76 -31.81
C VAL A 53 -3.78 -27.40 -31.84
N PRO A 54 -4.37 -27.78 -32.98
CA PRO A 54 -5.66 -28.50 -33.01
C PRO A 54 -5.66 -29.85 -32.30
N HIS A 55 -4.50 -30.44 -32.07
CA HIS A 55 -4.34 -31.72 -31.37
C HIS A 55 -4.03 -31.54 -29.87
N LEU A 56 -3.82 -30.32 -29.41
CA LEU A 56 -3.61 -29.97 -28.01
C LEU A 56 -4.99 -29.66 -27.37
N ASP A 57 -5.90 -30.63 -27.43
CA ASP A 57 -7.30 -30.56 -26.97
C ASP A 57 -7.52 -31.24 -25.59
N GLY A 58 -6.46 -31.80 -24.98
CA GLY A 58 -6.52 -32.54 -23.73
C GLY A 58 -6.88 -34.03 -23.88
N ALA A 59 -7.27 -34.50 -25.08
CA ALA A 59 -7.69 -35.86 -25.27
C ALA A 59 -6.53 -36.87 -25.28
N ARG A 60 -5.37 -36.50 -25.75
CA ARG A 60 -4.18 -37.31 -25.94
C ARG A 60 -2.97 -36.81 -25.20
N THR A 61 -2.09 -37.71 -24.76
CA THR A 61 -0.80 -37.29 -24.21
C THR A 61 0.11 -36.78 -25.31
N VAL A 62 1.11 -35.98 -24.90
CA VAL A 62 2.14 -35.51 -25.84
C VAL A 62 2.86 -36.69 -26.51
N GLU A 63 3.08 -37.77 -25.79
CA GLU A 63 3.67 -39.00 -26.34
C GLU A 63 2.79 -39.63 -27.42
N GLU A 64 1.49 -39.73 -27.20
CA GLU A 64 0.52 -40.21 -28.18
C GLU A 64 0.43 -39.34 -29.42
N ILE A 65 0.48 -37.98 -29.25
CA ILE A 65 0.50 -37.03 -30.35
C ILE A 65 1.78 -37.15 -31.16
N CYS A 66 2.89 -37.48 -30.52
CA CYS A 66 4.19 -37.63 -31.15
C CYS A 66 4.48 -39.03 -31.71
N GLN A 67 3.48 -39.91 -31.77
CA GLN A 67 3.67 -41.23 -32.38
C GLN A 67 4.12 -41.06 -33.84
N GLY A 68 5.26 -41.72 -34.20
CA GLY A 68 5.85 -41.63 -35.53
C GLY A 68 6.75 -40.43 -35.79
N PHE A 69 6.90 -39.52 -34.83
CA PHE A 69 7.79 -38.39 -34.95
C PHE A 69 9.26 -38.76 -34.67
N GLY A 70 10.18 -38.17 -35.39
CA GLY A 70 11.60 -38.26 -35.08
C GLY A 70 11.99 -37.38 -33.89
N ASP A 71 13.18 -37.66 -33.30
CA ASP A 71 13.62 -36.97 -32.04
C ASP A 71 13.63 -35.46 -32.12
N ARG A 72 13.99 -34.88 -33.27
CA ARG A 72 13.96 -33.42 -33.49
C ARG A 72 12.53 -32.87 -33.43
N GLN A 73 11.56 -33.57 -33.98
CA GLN A 73 10.16 -33.15 -33.95
C GLN A 73 9.58 -33.28 -32.55
N ARG A 74 9.90 -34.37 -31.83
CA ARG A 74 9.53 -34.56 -30.43
C ARG A 74 10.07 -33.43 -29.53
N ALA A 75 11.34 -33.07 -29.73
CA ALA A 75 11.94 -31.94 -29.02
C ALA A 75 11.18 -30.63 -29.25
N MET A 76 10.83 -30.33 -30.53
CA MET A 76 10.06 -29.13 -30.88
C MET A 76 8.65 -29.13 -30.24
N VAL A 77 7.96 -30.28 -30.18
CA VAL A 77 6.66 -30.38 -29.50
C VAL A 77 6.84 -30.12 -28.02
N GLY A 78 7.83 -30.75 -27.38
CA GLY A 78 8.10 -30.57 -25.96
C GLY A 78 8.40 -29.12 -25.59
N GLU A 79 9.23 -28.45 -26.39
CA GLU A 79 9.53 -27.01 -26.20
C GLU A 79 8.28 -26.13 -26.34
N LEU A 80 7.45 -26.36 -27.37
CA LEU A 80 6.21 -25.61 -27.54
C LEU A 80 5.23 -25.84 -26.37
N VAL A 81 4.98 -27.09 -26.00
CA VAL A 81 4.06 -27.43 -24.91
C VAL A 81 4.56 -26.84 -23.58
N LYS A 82 5.87 -26.96 -23.30
CA LYS A 82 6.48 -26.37 -22.10
C LYS A 82 6.34 -24.84 -22.09
N ALA A 83 6.56 -24.18 -23.22
CA ALA A 83 6.39 -22.74 -23.36
C ALA A 83 4.93 -22.29 -23.16
N LEU A 84 3.98 -23.06 -23.70
CA LEU A 84 2.54 -22.82 -23.51
C LEU A 84 2.12 -22.99 -22.03
N TYR A 85 2.63 -24.03 -21.34
CA TYR A 85 2.37 -24.22 -19.91
C TYR A 85 2.96 -23.12 -19.04
N ALA A 86 4.21 -22.77 -19.27
CA ALA A 86 4.92 -21.76 -18.49
C ALA A 86 4.25 -20.37 -18.56
N ARG A 87 3.50 -20.11 -19.63
CA ARG A 87 2.80 -18.84 -19.85
C ARG A 87 1.29 -18.91 -19.64
N GLY A 88 0.77 -20.04 -19.19
CA GLY A 88 -0.66 -20.21 -18.96
C GLY A 88 -1.52 -20.23 -20.23
N PHE A 89 -0.93 -20.47 -21.40
CA PHE A 89 -1.63 -20.58 -22.69
C PHE A 89 -2.20 -21.98 -22.93
N ALA A 90 -1.66 -22.99 -22.24
CA ALA A 90 -2.18 -24.33 -22.18
C ALA A 90 -2.07 -24.85 -20.74
N ARG A 91 -2.81 -25.89 -20.45
CA ARG A 91 -2.77 -26.60 -19.17
C ARG A 91 -2.74 -28.13 -19.38
N PRO A 92 -2.14 -28.89 -18.45
CA PRO A 92 -2.29 -30.33 -18.45
C PRO A 92 -3.72 -30.70 -17.97
N VAL A 93 -4.38 -31.63 -18.63
CA VAL A 93 -5.69 -32.18 -18.22
C VAL A 93 -5.45 -33.52 -17.55
N PRO A 94 -6.10 -33.83 -16.41
CA PRO A 94 -5.99 -35.15 -15.77
C PRO A 94 -6.54 -36.27 -16.65
N ALA A 95 -6.10 -37.51 -16.41
CA ALA A 95 -6.62 -38.65 -17.14
C ALA A 95 -8.10 -38.89 -16.77
N PRO A 96 -8.92 -39.43 -17.69
CA PRO A 96 -10.35 -39.65 -17.43
C PRO A 96 -10.63 -40.54 -16.20
N ASP A 97 -9.72 -41.44 -15.85
CA ASP A 97 -9.85 -42.35 -14.71
C ASP A 97 -9.55 -41.68 -13.36
N GLU A 98 -8.84 -40.54 -13.37
CA GLU A 98 -8.51 -39.78 -12.16
C GLU A 98 -9.69 -38.89 -11.66
N THR A 99 -10.71 -38.71 -12.50
CA THR A 99 -11.91 -37.90 -12.17
C THR A 99 -13.07 -38.79 -11.66
N ALA A 100 -12.88 -40.07 -11.53
CA ALA A 100 -13.90 -41.03 -11.05
C ALA A 100 -14.22 -40.78 -9.56
N GLY A 101 -15.34 -40.12 -9.28
CA GLY A 101 -15.83 -39.78 -7.93
C GLY A 101 -16.16 -38.28 -7.73
N SER A 102 -15.93 -37.45 -8.72
CA SER A 102 -16.32 -36.03 -8.69
C SER A 102 -17.86 -35.87 -8.73
N LEU A 103 -18.38 -34.81 -8.09
CA LEU A 103 -19.76 -34.41 -8.21
C LEU A 103 -20.12 -34.25 -9.69
N VAL A 104 -21.24 -34.84 -10.12
CA VAL A 104 -21.72 -34.76 -11.50
C VAL A 104 -23.01 -33.97 -11.54
N THR A 105 -23.08 -32.99 -12.43
CA THR A 105 -24.31 -32.23 -12.67
C THR A 105 -25.40 -33.14 -13.28
N ALA A 106 -26.62 -33.06 -12.75
CA ALA A 106 -27.73 -33.80 -13.28
C ALA A 106 -27.95 -33.51 -14.78
N PRO A 107 -28.28 -34.52 -15.60
CA PRO A 107 -28.35 -34.35 -17.06
C PRO A 107 -29.20 -33.17 -17.56
N PRO A 108 -30.39 -32.88 -17.01
CA PRO A 108 -31.15 -31.67 -17.42
C PRO A 108 -30.39 -30.39 -17.16
N ALA A 109 -29.73 -30.27 -16.00
CA ALA A 109 -28.95 -29.10 -15.65
C ALA A 109 -27.67 -28.99 -16.50
N ALA A 110 -26.99 -30.11 -16.77
CA ALA A 110 -25.82 -30.13 -17.64
C ALA A 110 -26.17 -29.66 -19.06
N ALA A 111 -27.32 -30.05 -19.59
CA ALA A 111 -27.79 -29.61 -20.89
C ALA A 111 -28.20 -28.12 -20.91
N ARG A 112 -28.94 -27.69 -19.87
CA ARG A 112 -29.43 -26.30 -19.78
C ARG A 112 -28.30 -25.30 -19.58
N PHE A 113 -27.28 -25.64 -18.81
CA PHE A 113 -26.16 -24.78 -18.43
C PHE A 113 -24.84 -25.16 -19.12
N ALA A 114 -24.95 -25.77 -20.31
CA ALA A 114 -23.78 -26.22 -21.08
C ALA A 114 -22.78 -25.10 -21.36
N GLU A 115 -23.27 -23.87 -21.60
CA GLU A 115 -22.39 -22.69 -21.83
C GLU A 115 -21.61 -22.29 -20.58
N GLN A 116 -22.24 -22.33 -19.40
CA GLN A 116 -21.58 -22.04 -18.12
C GLN A 116 -20.53 -23.10 -17.80
N ILE A 117 -20.84 -24.38 -18.02
CA ILE A 117 -19.89 -25.47 -17.85
C ILE A 117 -18.72 -25.33 -18.84
N ALA A 118 -19.01 -25.01 -20.11
CA ALA A 118 -17.97 -24.76 -21.11
C ALA A 118 -17.09 -23.55 -20.77
N TYR A 119 -17.68 -22.52 -20.16
CA TYR A 119 -16.93 -21.39 -19.66
C TYR A 119 -15.97 -21.78 -18.53
N VAL A 120 -16.42 -22.58 -17.55
CA VAL A 120 -15.57 -23.10 -16.49
C VAL A 120 -14.45 -23.96 -17.05
N ASP A 121 -14.80 -24.88 -18.01
CA ASP A 121 -13.87 -25.78 -18.66
C ASP A 121 -12.78 -25.07 -19.47
N HIS A 122 -13.07 -23.86 -19.93
CA HIS A 122 -12.09 -23.04 -20.63
C HIS A 122 -10.91 -22.63 -19.71
N TYR A 123 -11.17 -22.37 -18.42
CA TYR A 123 -10.19 -21.84 -17.47
C TYR A 123 -9.68 -22.84 -16.45
N ALA A 124 -10.46 -23.88 -16.13
CA ALA A 124 -10.15 -24.80 -15.05
C ALA A 124 -10.54 -26.24 -15.39
N ASP A 125 -9.91 -27.21 -14.71
CA ASP A 125 -10.28 -28.62 -14.77
C ASP A 125 -11.53 -28.89 -13.94
N ASP A 126 -12.11 -30.08 -14.10
CA ASP A 126 -13.30 -30.53 -13.36
C ASP A 126 -14.50 -29.59 -13.47
N ALA A 127 -14.75 -29.07 -14.68
CA ALA A 127 -15.75 -28.04 -14.92
C ALA A 127 -17.13 -28.45 -14.44
N ASP A 128 -17.53 -29.71 -14.66
CA ASP A 128 -18.81 -30.23 -14.24
C ASP A 128 -18.92 -30.25 -12.69
N ALA A 129 -17.92 -30.74 -12.00
CA ALA A 129 -17.90 -30.75 -10.53
C ALA A 129 -17.86 -29.34 -9.94
N ARG A 130 -17.14 -28.41 -10.58
CA ARG A 130 -17.10 -27.01 -10.18
C ARG A 130 -18.45 -26.32 -10.37
N PHE A 131 -19.11 -26.62 -11.48
CA PHE A 131 -20.44 -26.11 -11.74
C PHE A 131 -21.48 -26.73 -10.79
N ALA A 132 -21.38 -28.04 -10.50
CA ALA A 132 -22.25 -28.72 -9.52
C ALA A 132 -22.16 -28.04 -8.15
N ARG A 133 -20.93 -27.72 -7.68
CA ARG A 133 -20.75 -26.95 -6.43
C ARG A 133 -21.45 -25.58 -6.47
N PHE A 134 -21.35 -24.86 -7.58
CA PHE A 134 -22.06 -23.58 -7.71
C PHE A 134 -23.58 -23.77 -7.68
N ARG A 135 -24.08 -24.81 -8.35
CA ARG A 135 -25.50 -25.12 -8.36
C ARG A 135 -26.02 -25.43 -6.95
N ASP A 136 -25.24 -26.14 -6.15
CA ASP A 136 -25.59 -26.58 -4.79
C ASP A 136 -25.34 -25.50 -3.72
N THR A 137 -24.65 -24.42 -4.08
CA THR A 137 -24.38 -23.30 -3.18
C THR A 137 -25.68 -22.60 -2.79
N ARG A 138 -25.87 -22.38 -1.49
CA ARG A 138 -27.02 -21.68 -0.94
C ARG A 138 -26.68 -20.21 -0.73
N VAL A 139 -27.38 -19.31 -1.42
CA VAL A 139 -27.10 -17.89 -1.43
C VAL A 139 -28.24 -17.11 -0.78
N ALA A 140 -27.92 -16.27 0.21
CA ALA A 140 -28.85 -15.28 0.76
C ALA A 140 -28.57 -13.90 0.16
N VAL A 141 -29.54 -13.28 -0.46
CA VAL A 141 -29.48 -11.92 -1.03
C VAL A 141 -30.24 -10.96 -0.13
N LEU A 142 -29.51 -10.11 0.55
CA LEU A 142 -30.02 -9.06 1.42
C LEU A 142 -30.17 -7.76 0.65
N GLY A 143 -31.28 -7.07 0.84
CA GLY A 143 -31.61 -5.82 0.16
C GLY A 143 -32.90 -5.91 -0.64
N HIS A 144 -33.51 -4.78 -0.83
CA HIS A 144 -34.87 -4.65 -1.35
C HIS A 144 -34.94 -3.81 -2.63
N GLY A 145 -33.79 -3.38 -3.16
CA GLY A 145 -33.70 -2.53 -4.35
C GLY A 145 -33.47 -3.30 -5.66
N PRO A 146 -33.40 -2.58 -6.78
CA PRO A 146 -33.23 -3.19 -8.11
C PRO A 146 -31.90 -3.95 -8.25
N VAL A 147 -30.84 -3.58 -7.55
CA VAL A 147 -29.57 -4.32 -7.55
C VAL A 147 -29.76 -5.74 -6.99
N ALA A 148 -30.49 -5.89 -5.87
CA ALA A 148 -30.79 -7.18 -5.28
C ALA A 148 -31.62 -8.06 -6.25
N ARG A 149 -32.65 -7.49 -6.87
CA ARG A 149 -33.48 -8.21 -7.86
C ARG A 149 -32.62 -8.73 -9.02
N TRP A 150 -31.75 -7.88 -9.59
CA TRP A 150 -30.86 -8.30 -10.68
C TRP A 150 -29.82 -9.32 -10.25
N CYS A 151 -29.35 -9.25 -9.01
CA CYS A 151 -28.46 -10.25 -8.43
C CYS A 151 -29.16 -11.63 -8.36
N VAL A 152 -30.39 -11.68 -7.86
CA VAL A 152 -31.19 -12.93 -7.82
C VAL A 152 -31.39 -13.49 -9.22
N LEU A 153 -31.80 -12.66 -10.19
CA LEU A 153 -31.94 -13.08 -11.59
C LEU A 153 -30.63 -13.61 -12.17
N SER A 154 -29.52 -12.96 -11.89
CA SER A 154 -28.20 -13.40 -12.35
C SER A 154 -27.82 -14.76 -11.76
N LEU A 155 -28.03 -14.96 -10.47
CA LEU A 155 -27.72 -16.22 -9.79
C LEU A 155 -28.52 -17.39 -10.40
N ILE A 156 -29.83 -17.28 -10.51
CA ILE A 156 -30.68 -18.37 -11.03
C ILE A 156 -30.43 -18.65 -12.51
N ARG A 157 -30.22 -17.60 -13.33
CA ARG A 157 -29.89 -17.73 -14.76
C ARG A 157 -28.54 -18.38 -15.02
N ASN A 158 -27.60 -18.24 -14.09
CA ASN A 158 -26.31 -18.91 -14.17
C ASN A 158 -26.29 -20.30 -13.52
N GLY A 159 -27.40 -20.72 -12.89
CA GLY A 159 -27.57 -22.10 -12.45
C GLY A 159 -27.56 -22.33 -10.93
N CYS A 160 -27.53 -21.28 -10.11
CA CYS A 160 -27.68 -21.43 -8.65
C CYS A 160 -29.08 -21.99 -8.34
N ALA A 161 -29.16 -23.07 -7.57
CA ALA A 161 -30.42 -23.77 -7.31
C ALA A 161 -31.12 -23.31 -6.03
N THR A 162 -30.46 -22.63 -5.11
CA THR A 162 -31.05 -22.19 -3.84
C THR A 162 -30.70 -20.73 -3.59
N VAL A 163 -31.71 -19.86 -3.64
CA VAL A 163 -31.56 -18.42 -3.37
C VAL A 163 -32.62 -17.98 -2.38
N ALA A 164 -32.21 -17.32 -1.29
CA ALA A 164 -33.15 -16.67 -0.37
C ALA A 164 -33.05 -15.15 -0.53
N VAL A 165 -34.16 -14.48 -0.35
CA VAL A 165 -34.28 -13.03 -0.56
C VAL A 165 -34.83 -12.32 0.65
N ASP A 166 -34.47 -11.05 0.79
CA ASP A 166 -35.05 -10.14 1.78
C ASP A 166 -36.57 -10.09 1.62
N PRO A 167 -37.39 -10.17 2.68
CA PRO A 167 -38.84 -10.17 2.60
C PRO A 167 -39.43 -8.91 1.96
N ALA A 168 -38.74 -7.78 2.05
CA ALA A 168 -39.18 -6.53 1.41
C ALA A 168 -39.10 -6.55 -0.12
N LEU A 169 -38.26 -7.40 -0.69
CA LEU A 169 -38.04 -7.50 -2.13
C LEU A 169 -39.28 -8.06 -2.86
N PRO A 170 -39.85 -9.25 -2.49
CA PRO A 170 -41.09 -9.72 -3.09
C PRO A 170 -42.32 -8.93 -2.67
N ALA A 171 -42.30 -8.28 -1.50
CA ALA A 171 -43.38 -7.43 -1.02
C ALA A 171 -43.52 -6.09 -1.78
N GLY A 172 -42.51 -5.71 -2.57
CA GLY A 172 -42.53 -4.49 -3.35
C GLY A 172 -42.40 -3.20 -2.55
N THR A 173 -41.74 -3.26 -1.37
CA THR A 173 -41.67 -2.11 -0.45
C THR A 173 -40.37 -1.30 -0.57
N GLY A 174 -39.43 -1.66 -1.46
CA GLY A 174 -38.07 -1.10 -1.48
C GLY A 174 -37.56 -0.61 -2.84
N GLY A 175 -38.42 -0.04 -3.70
CA GLY A 175 -37.99 0.47 -5.02
C GLY A 175 -38.03 -0.56 -6.15
N VAL A 176 -38.45 -1.79 -5.87
CA VAL A 176 -38.83 -2.84 -6.82
C VAL A 176 -40.28 -3.15 -6.55
N THR A 177 -41.16 -3.08 -7.53
CA THR A 177 -42.57 -3.44 -7.38
C THR A 177 -42.75 -4.97 -7.34
N ALA A 178 -43.85 -5.44 -6.73
CA ALA A 178 -44.19 -6.87 -6.77
C ALA A 178 -44.31 -7.45 -8.18
N GLU A 179 -44.77 -6.63 -9.13
CA GLU A 179 -44.84 -7.00 -10.55
C GLU A 179 -43.46 -7.15 -11.19
N GLU A 180 -42.53 -6.26 -10.89
CA GLU A 180 -41.13 -6.40 -11.33
C GLU A 180 -40.47 -7.63 -10.73
N PHE A 181 -40.76 -7.98 -9.44
CA PHE A 181 -40.24 -9.18 -8.82
C PHE A 181 -40.89 -10.45 -9.36
N ALA A 182 -42.14 -10.39 -9.87
CA ALA A 182 -42.79 -11.53 -10.51
C ALA A 182 -41.99 -12.10 -11.69
N THR A 183 -41.14 -11.29 -12.34
CA THR A 183 -40.20 -11.78 -13.37
C THR A 183 -39.18 -12.79 -12.82
N VAL A 184 -38.80 -12.69 -11.54
CA VAL A 184 -37.93 -13.67 -10.87
C VAL A 184 -38.64 -14.99 -10.68
N HIS A 185 -39.90 -14.96 -10.24
CA HIS A 185 -40.73 -16.15 -10.10
C HIS A 185 -40.98 -16.84 -11.45
N GLN A 186 -41.20 -16.05 -12.52
CA GLN A 186 -41.40 -16.58 -13.87
C GLN A 186 -40.11 -17.29 -14.34
N GLU A 187 -38.93 -16.69 -14.17
CA GLU A 187 -37.65 -17.31 -14.53
C GLU A 187 -37.42 -18.62 -13.77
N ALA A 188 -37.72 -18.64 -12.47
CA ALA A 188 -37.63 -19.85 -11.66
C ALA A 188 -38.59 -20.95 -12.13
N ALA A 189 -39.80 -20.58 -12.52
CA ALA A 189 -40.78 -21.52 -13.09
C ALA A 189 -40.36 -22.09 -14.45
N ASP A 190 -39.86 -21.23 -15.34
CA ASP A 190 -39.34 -21.64 -16.65
C ASP A 190 -38.16 -22.62 -16.54
N LEU A 191 -37.28 -22.39 -15.56
CA LEU A 191 -36.18 -23.30 -15.25
C LEU A 191 -36.68 -24.64 -14.68
N ALA A 192 -37.69 -24.63 -13.83
CA ALA A 192 -38.30 -25.84 -13.29
C ALA A 192 -38.95 -26.71 -14.38
N GLU A 193 -39.65 -26.08 -15.35
CA GLU A 193 -40.21 -26.78 -16.53
C GLU A 193 -39.12 -27.45 -17.38
N GLN A 194 -37.89 -26.87 -17.38
CA GLN A 194 -36.72 -27.43 -18.07
C GLN A 194 -35.98 -28.50 -17.22
N GLY A 195 -36.54 -28.92 -16.11
CA GLY A 195 -35.93 -29.91 -15.20
C GLY A 195 -34.77 -29.35 -14.33
N CYS A 196 -34.74 -28.03 -14.20
CA CYS A 196 -33.70 -27.32 -13.40
C CYS A 196 -34.37 -26.51 -12.26
N PRO A 197 -35.05 -27.14 -11.31
CA PRO A 197 -35.81 -26.43 -10.27
C PRO A 197 -34.89 -25.51 -9.45
N VAL A 198 -35.45 -24.36 -9.07
CA VAL A 198 -34.81 -23.36 -8.20
C VAL A 198 -35.67 -23.20 -6.95
N GLU A 199 -35.07 -23.37 -5.79
CA GLU A 199 -35.65 -23.03 -4.51
C GLU A 199 -35.48 -21.54 -4.25
N LEU A 200 -36.59 -20.77 -4.34
CA LEU A 200 -36.63 -19.36 -4.03
C LEU A 200 -37.30 -19.18 -2.68
N ALA A 201 -36.52 -18.95 -1.63
CA ALA A 201 -37.00 -18.79 -0.26
C ALA A 201 -37.07 -17.29 0.12
N VAL A 202 -37.90 -16.98 1.11
CA VAL A 202 -37.97 -15.65 1.73
C VAL A 202 -37.34 -15.73 3.11
N LEU A 203 -36.36 -14.85 3.38
CA LEU A 203 -35.70 -14.77 4.67
C LEU A 203 -36.69 -14.29 5.77
N PRO A 204 -36.46 -14.67 7.03
CA PRO A 204 -37.26 -14.12 8.14
C PRO A 204 -37.03 -12.60 8.23
N ALA A 205 -38.08 -11.85 8.55
CA ALA A 205 -37.98 -10.41 8.74
C ALA A 205 -37.02 -10.07 9.90
N PRO A 206 -36.06 -9.15 9.69
CA PRO A 206 -35.16 -8.74 10.74
C PRO A 206 -35.93 -8.02 11.89
N GLY A 207 -35.59 -8.31 13.14
CA GLY A 207 -36.19 -7.62 14.30
C GLY A 207 -37.55 -8.11 14.74
N GLY A 208 -38.05 -9.27 14.28
CA GLY A 208 -39.21 -9.94 14.90
C GLY A 208 -38.87 -10.41 16.29
N ALA A 209 -39.81 -10.26 17.27
CA ALA A 209 -39.60 -10.51 18.69
C ALA A 209 -39.05 -11.91 19.10
N SER A 210 -38.76 -12.77 18.14
CA SER A 210 -38.27 -14.14 18.35
C SER A 210 -37.40 -14.67 17.18
N GLY A 211 -36.97 -13.81 16.25
CA GLY A 211 -36.13 -14.23 15.12
C GLY A 211 -34.64 -14.28 15.47
N PRO A 212 -33.84 -15.15 14.83
CA PRO A 212 -32.39 -15.15 14.99
C PRO A 212 -31.79 -13.85 14.47
N GLU A 213 -30.82 -13.29 15.20
CA GLU A 213 -30.10 -12.08 14.83
C GLU A 213 -28.69 -12.43 14.32
N GLY A 214 -28.07 -11.51 13.60
CA GLY A 214 -26.70 -11.65 13.10
C GLY A 214 -26.52 -12.85 12.18
N TRP A 215 -25.38 -13.55 12.29
CA TRP A 215 -25.07 -14.72 11.47
C TRP A 215 -26.00 -15.93 11.71
N ALA A 216 -26.64 -15.99 12.88
CA ALA A 216 -27.61 -17.04 13.19
C ALA A 216 -28.80 -17.02 12.21
N ALA A 217 -29.19 -15.86 11.68
CA ALA A 217 -30.25 -15.75 10.68
C ALA A 217 -29.90 -16.37 9.31
N TYR A 218 -28.61 -16.59 9.06
CA TYR A 218 -28.09 -17.09 7.80
C TYR A 218 -27.39 -18.46 7.93
N THR A 219 -27.68 -19.23 8.97
CA THR A 219 -26.99 -20.49 9.28
C THR A 219 -27.07 -21.51 8.13
N GLY A 220 -28.09 -21.47 7.31
CA GLY A 220 -28.30 -22.38 6.18
C GLY A 220 -27.64 -21.94 4.86
N TYR A 221 -26.92 -20.82 4.80
CA TYR A 221 -26.42 -20.23 3.56
C TYR A 221 -24.89 -20.15 3.56
N ASP A 222 -24.28 -20.44 2.41
CA ASP A 222 -22.84 -20.43 2.21
C ASP A 222 -22.33 -19.04 1.86
N VAL A 223 -23.12 -18.28 1.12
CA VAL A 223 -22.81 -16.92 0.68
C VAL A 223 -23.94 -15.98 1.07
N VAL A 224 -23.58 -14.89 1.73
CA VAL A 224 -24.47 -13.75 2.01
C VAL A 224 -24.05 -12.59 1.12
N VAL A 225 -24.95 -12.16 0.23
CA VAL A 225 -24.76 -11.00 -0.64
C VAL A 225 -25.58 -9.85 -0.09
N ALA A 226 -24.93 -8.79 0.37
CA ALA A 226 -25.61 -7.57 0.77
C ALA A 226 -25.67 -6.63 -0.44
N ALA A 227 -26.79 -6.66 -1.17
CA ALA A 227 -26.97 -6.03 -2.47
C ALA A 227 -27.87 -4.81 -2.38
N GLY A 228 -27.31 -3.63 -2.54
CA GLY A 228 -28.12 -2.42 -2.48
C GLY A 228 -27.34 -1.14 -2.70
N GLY A 229 -27.71 -0.15 -1.94
CA GLY A 229 -27.18 1.20 -1.97
C GLY A 229 -26.72 1.66 -0.57
N PRO A 230 -27.25 2.81 -0.11
CA PRO A 230 -26.83 3.44 1.14
C PRO A 230 -27.20 2.68 2.41
N ASP A 231 -28.09 1.67 2.33
CA ASP A 231 -28.53 0.89 3.50
C ASP A 231 -27.61 -0.28 3.83
N VAL A 232 -26.83 -0.75 2.86
CA VAL A 232 -25.95 -1.92 3.01
C VAL A 232 -24.95 -1.80 4.18
N PRO A 233 -24.35 -0.64 4.47
CA PRO A 233 -23.47 -0.47 5.62
C PRO A 233 -24.12 -0.86 6.96
N SER A 234 -25.39 -0.58 7.15
CA SER A 234 -26.15 -0.91 8.38
C SER A 234 -26.37 -2.43 8.54
N THR A 235 -26.40 -3.16 7.43
CA THR A 235 -26.51 -4.62 7.41
C THR A 235 -25.14 -5.30 7.60
N VAL A 236 -24.11 -4.78 6.94
CA VAL A 236 -22.76 -5.38 6.92
C VAL A 236 -22.03 -5.19 8.25
N LEU A 237 -22.13 -4.00 8.87
CA LEU A 237 -21.37 -3.68 10.07
C LEU A 237 -21.70 -4.59 11.28
N PRO A 238 -22.96 -4.93 11.59
CA PRO A 238 -23.29 -5.90 12.63
C PRO A 238 -22.68 -7.30 12.37
N LEU A 239 -22.78 -7.80 11.13
CA LEU A 239 -22.20 -9.09 10.74
C LEU A 239 -20.67 -9.12 10.90
N LEU A 240 -20.00 -8.01 10.60
CA LEU A 240 -18.56 -7.88 10.82
C LEU A 240 -18.20 -7.85 12.30
N ARG A 241 -19.04 -7.27 13.17
CA ARG A 241 -18.80 -7.25 14.62
C ARG A 241 -18.83 -8.64 15.24
N GLU A 242 -19.67 -9.53 14.73
CA GLU A 242 -19.72 -10.94 15.12
C GLU A 242 -18.55 -11.76 14.53
N GLY A 243 -17.95 -11.27 13.43
CA GLY A 243 -16.98 -11.99 12.62
C GLY A 243 -17.64 -12.91 11.61
N VAL A 244 -17.04 -13.06 10.43
CA VAL A 244 -17.53 -13.99 9.40
C VAL A 244 -17.23 -15.43 9.82
N PRO A 245 -18.22 -16.32 9.92
CA PRO A 245 -17.97 -17.69 10.32
C PRO A 245 -17.14 -18.46 9.28
N GLU A 246 -16.43 -19.48 9.76
CA GLU A 246 -15.64 -20.35 8.90
C GLU A 246 -16.52 -21.01 7.81
N GLY A 247 -15.99 -21.08 6.58
CA GLY A 247 -16.70 -21.61 5.42
C GLY A 247 -17.82 -20.72 4.88
N ARG A 248 -18.01 -19.51 5.41
CA ARG A 248 -19.00 -18.53 4.93
C ARG A 248 -18.33 -17.38 4.19
N MET A 249 -19.10 -16.76 3.29
CA MET A 249 -18.68 -15.56 2.55
C MET A 249 -19.70 -14.45 2.70
N LEU A 250 -19.20 -13.20 2.87
CA LEU A 250 -20.03 -11.99 2.86
C LEU A 250 -19.53 -11.09 1.72
N LEU A 251 -20.40 -10.80 0.75
CA LEU A 251 -20.11 -9.97 -0.42
C LEU A 251 -21.03 -8.74 -0.43
N PRO A 252 -20.53 -7.53 -0.13
CA PRO A 252 -21.31 -6.32 -0.18
C PRO A 252 -21.24 -5.62 -1.53
N ALA A 253 -22.37 -4.99 -1.95
CA ALA A 253 -22.41 -3.92 -2.94
C ALA A 253 -23.15 -2.74 -2.31
N TRP A 254 -22.46 -1.60 -2.18
CA TRP A 254 -22.90 -0.43 -1.44
C TRP A 254 -22.55 0.86 -2.16
N THR A 255 -23.01 2.00 -1.68
CA THR A 255 -22.69 3.30 -2.27
C THR A 255 -21.88 4.16 -1.33
N PHE A 256 -20.94 4.92 -1.90
CA PHE A 256 -20.10 5.89 -1.21
C PHE A 256 -20.07 7.20 -2.02
N GLY A 257 -20.84 8.19 -1.58
CA GLY A 257 -21.08 9.40 -2.38
C GLY A 257 -21.70 9.06 -3.73
N GLN A 258 -21.04 9.43 -4.81
CA GLN A 258 -21.46 9.15 -6.20
C GLN A 258 -20.82 7.87 -6.79
N ARG A 259 -20.37 6.97 -5.96
CA ARG A 259 -19.70 5.72 -6.37
C ARG A 259 -20.47 4.51 -5.86
N ALA A 260 -20.63 3.51 -6.72
CA ALA A 260 -21.02 2.18 -6.31
C ALA A 260 -19.75 1.36 -6.06
N VAL A 261 -19.72 0.64 -4.94
CA VAL A 261 -18.56 -0.15 -4.52
C VAL A 261 -18.98 -1.60 -4.33
N VAL A 262 -18.33 -2.52 -5.04
CA VAL A 262 -18.58 -3.97 -4.92
C VAL A 262 -17.39 -4.62 -4.23
N GLY A 263 -17.66 -5.38 -3.18
CA GLY A 263 -16.64 -6.01 -2.35
C GLY A 263 -16.13 -5.12 -1.19
N PRO A 264 -15.04 -5.57 -0.55
CA PRO A 264 -14.36 -6.85 -0.79
C PRO A 264 -15.23 -8.04 -0.37
N VAL A 265 -14.98 -9.22 -0.97
CA VAL A 265 -15.52 -10.45 -0.38
C VAL A 265 -14.79 -10.71 0.93
N MET A 266 -15.55 -11.03 1.98
CA MET A 266 -15.04 -11.28 3.32
C MET A 266 -15.32 -12.71 3.74
N THR A 267 -14.30 -13.36 4.32
CA THR A 267 -14.28 -14.70 4.89
C THR A 267 -13.65 -14.62 6.28
N ALA A 268 -13.63 -15.70 7.02
CA ALA A 268 -13.04 -15.72 8.37
C ALA A 268 -11.55 -15.31 8.39
N ASP A 269 -10.83 -15.60 7.31
CA ASP A 269 -9.39 -15.36 7.14
C ASP A 269 -9.06 -14.12 6.27
N SER A 270 -10.05 -13.35 5.85
CA SER A 270 -9.83 -12.18 4.99
C SER A 270 -9.02 -11.10 5.68
N THR A 271 -8.02 -10.60 4.98
CA THR A 271 -7.28 -9.39 5.36
C THR A 271 -7.77 -8.21 4.53
N GLY A 272 -8.35 -7.21 5.20
CA GLY A 272 -9.02 -6.10 4.54
C GLY A 272 -10.54 -6.38 4.40
N CYS A 273 -11.34 -5.61 5.09
CA CYS A 273 -12.79 -5.78 5.14
C CYS A 273 -13.52 -4.53 4.62
N TRP A 274 -14.85 -4.56 4.61
CA TRP A 274 -15.69 -3.42 4.26
C TRP A 274 -15.30 -2.13 5.05
N SER A 275 -15.03 -2.25 6.35
CA SER A 275 -14.60 -1.09 7.15
C SER A 275 -13.25 -0.52 6.69
N CYS A 276 -12.32 -1.36 6.25
CA CYS A 276 -11.07 -0.89 5.64
C CYS A 276 -11.35 -0.11 4.35
N ALA A 277 -12.26 -0.58 3.50
CA ALA A 277 -12.66 0.11 2.27
C ALA A 277 -13.30 1.48 2.57
N ALA A 278 -14.23 1.52 3.53
CA ALA A 278 -14.89 2.77 3.95
C ALA A 278 -13.89 3.80 4.51
N LEU A 279 -12.94 3.37 5.34
CA LEU A 279 -11.91 4.24 5.91
C LEU A 279 -10.96 4.79 4.84
N ARG A 280 -10.57 3.97 3.86
CA ARG A 280 -9.66 4.41 2.79
C ARG A 280 -10.36 5.32 1.80
N LEU A 281 -11.56 4.98 1.37
CA LEU A 281 -12.36 5.84 0.50
C LEU A 281 -12.58 7.23 1.12
N GLY A 282 -12.85 7.29 2.43
CA GLY A 282 -13.01 8.53 3.18
C GLY A 282 -11.73 9.34 3.34
N ALA A 283 -10.55 8.74 3.18
CA ALA A 283 -9.27 9.44 3.34
C ALA A 283 -8.83 10.19 2.08
N SER A 284 -9.47 10.00 0.92
CA SER A 284 -9.04 10.61 -0.34
C SER A 284 -9.33 12.11 -0.48
N GLY A 285 -10.03 12.72 0.48
CA GLY A 285 -10.25 14.17 0.57
C GLY A 285 -11.41 14.71 -0.29
N GLY A 286 -11.76 15.98 -0.12
CA GLY A 286 -12.78 16.67 -0.91
C GLY A 286 -14.19 16.04 -0.76
N ALA A 287 -14.82 15.65 -1.87
CA ALA A 287 -16.15 15.03 -1.86
C ALA A 287 -16.20 13.71 -1.06
N ALA A 288 -15.06 13.02 -0.89
CA ALA A 288 -14.98 11.80 -0.10
C ALA A 288 -15.13 12.07 1.40
N ASP A 289 -14.67 13.23 1.90
CA ASP A 289 -14.84 13.61 3.32
C ASP A 289 -16.32 13.77 3.67
N ALA A 290 -17.11 14.42 2.79
CA ALA A 290 -18.55 14.56 2.97
C ALA A 290 -19.27 13.20 2.93
N ALA A 291 -18.90 12.33 1.99
CA ALA A 291 -19.45 10.98 1.90
C ALA A 291 -19.09 10.13 3.11
N ALA A 292 -17.88 10.26 3.65
CA ALA A 292 -17.48 9.57 4.88
C ALA A 292 -18.26 10.09 6.09
N ALA A 293 -18.42 11.41 6.21
CA ALA A 293 -19.21 12.01 7.30
C ALA A 293 -20.67 11.54 7.26
N ASP A 294 -21.28 11.50 6.08
CA ASP A 294 -22.64 10.99 5.87
C ASP A 294 -22.75 9.51 6.27
N LEU A 295 -21.82 8.67 5.77
CA LEU A 295 -21.78 7.24 6.08
C LEU A 295 -21.70 6.97 7.57
N TRP A 296 -20.73 7.57 8.25
CA TRP A 296 -20.49 7.31 9.67
C TRP A 296 -21.57 7.90 10.56
N SER A 297 -22.13 9.07 10.18
CA SER A 297 -23.26 9.67 10.87
C SER A 297 -24.53 8.82 10.72
N GLY A 298 -24.82 8.35 9.50
CA GLY A 298 -25.95 7.47 9.22
C GLY A 298 -25.86 6.17 10.03
N LEU A 299 -24.69 5.55 10.10
CA LEU A 299 -24.45 4.36 10.92
C LEU A 299 -24.61 4.62 12.43
N ALA A 300 -24.13 5.77 12.92
CA ALA A 300 -24.26 6.15 14.34
C ALA A 300 -25.72 6.43 14.73
N LEU A 301 -26.50 6.97 13.83
CA LEU A 301 -27.91 7.32 14.04
C LEU A 301 -28.87 6.17 13.69
N GLY A 302 -28.37 5.10 13.02
CA GLY A 302 -29.22 4.01 12.54
C GLY A 302 -30.15 4.41 11.38
N THR A 303 -29.82 5.48 10.66
CA THR A 303 -30.65 6.03 9.56
C THR A 303 -30.20 5.62 8.15
N GLY A 304 -29.07 4.92 8.03
CA GLY A 304 -28.39 4.71 6.75
C GLY A 304 -27.67 5.98 6.27
N SER A 305 -26.96 5.90 5.16
CA SER A 305 -26.36 7.07 4.51
C SER A 305 -27.34 7.70 3.49
N SER A 306 -27.13 8.97 3.17
CA SER A 306 -27.97 9.72 2.20
C SER A 306 -27.59 9.48 0.74
N GLY A 307 -26.69 8.52 0.47
CA GLY A 307 -26.18 8.23 -0.86
C GLY A 307 -27.25 7.85 -1.89
N ALA A 308 -26.94 8.07 -3.16
CA ALA A 308 -27.85 7.72 -4.26
C ALA A 308 -28.01 6.19 -4.39
N GLN A 309 -29.24 5.77 -4.69
CA GLN A 309 -29.54 4.37 -5.05
C GLN A 309 -29.14 4.10 -6.51
N PRO A 310 -28.38 3.05 -6.80
CA PRO A 310 -28.18 2.61 -8.17
C PRO A 310 -29.52 2.21 -8.82
N ALA A 311 -29.80 2.75 -9.99
CA ALA A 311 -31.08 2.55 -10.71
C ALA A 311 -30.84 2.24 -12.18
N GLY A 312 -31.90 1.80 -12.89
CA GLY A 312 -31.88 1.53 -14.32
C GLY A 312 -30.74 0.57 -14.75
N PRO A 313 -30.00 0.91 -15.81
CA PRO A 313 -28.92 0.06 -16.33
C PRO A 313 -27.83 -0.22 -15.30
N LEU A 314 -27.47 0.75 -14.47
CA LEU A 314 -26.45 0.59 -13.43
C LEU A 314 -26.84 -0.48 -12.41
N ALA A 315 -28.10 -0.51 -11.99
CA ALA A 315 -28.57 -1.54 -11.06
C ALA A 315 -28.48 -2.96 -11.68
N ALA A 316 -28.78 -3.07 -12.97
CA ALA A 316 -28.63 -4.33 -13.70
C ALA A 316 -27.16 -4.76 -13.82
N MET A 317 -26.27 -3.81 -14.13
CA MET A 317 -24.82 -4.08 -14.19
C MET A 317 -24.29 -4.58 -12.85
N LEU A 318 -24.59 -3.89 -11.76
CA LEU A 318 -24.15 -4.27 -10.42
C LEU A 318 -24.73 -5.61 -9.97
N GLY A 319 -26.02 -5.85 -10.20
CA GLY A 319 -26.67 -7.11 -9.85
C GLY A 319 -26.10 -8.30 -10.62
N ASN A 320 -25.88 -8.15 -11.92
CA ASN A 320 -25.22 -9.18 -12.74
C ASN A 320 -23.77 -9.40 -12.33
N LEU A 321 -23.02 -8.35 -12.00
CA LEU A 321 -21.66 -8.44 -11.48
C LEU A 321 -21.62 -9.25 -10.17
N LEU A 322 -22.53 -9.00 -9.23
CA LEU A 322 -22.61 -9.76 -7.98
C LEU A 322 -22.88 -11.24 -8.23
N GLY A 323 -23.84 -11.59 -9.07
CA GLY A 323 -24.12 -13.00 -9.42
C GLY A 323 -22.91 -13.67 -10.08
N TYR A 324 -22.21 -12.95 -10.95
CA TYR A 324 -21.01 -13.44 -11.61
C TYR A 324 -19.83 -13.58 -10.62
N GLU A 325 -19.66 -12.67 -9.67
CA GLU A 325 -18.65 -12.79 -8.62
C GLU A 325 -18.90 -14.01 -7.72
N VAL A 326 -20.14 -14.28 -7.32
CA VAL A 326 -20.49 -15.51 -6.60
C VAL A 326 -20.13 -16.74 -7.44
N PHE A 327 -20.44 -16.73 -8.74
CA PHE A 327 -20.06 -17.81 -9.66
C PHE A 327 -18.53 -18.03 -9.69
N ARG A 328 -17.74 -16.96 -9.82
CA ARG A 328 -16.27 -17.00 -9.79
C ARG A 328 -15.74 -17.51 -8.46
N LEU A 329 -16.26 -17.00 -7.35
CA LEU A 329 -15.84 -17.36 -5.99
C LEU A 329 -16.02 -18.87 -5.72
N VAL A 330 -17.14 -19.42 -6.16
CA VAL A 330 -17.51 -20.83 -5.89
C VAL A 330 -16.86 -21.78 -6.89
N THR A 331 -16.89 -21.47 -8.17
CA THR A 331 -16.27 -22.34 -9.19
C THR A 331 -14.75 -22.29 -9.13
N GLY A 332 -14.18 -21.16 -8.74
CA GLY A 332 -12.73 -20.95 -8.75
C GLY A 332 -12.11 -21.11 -10.15
N ALA A 333 -12.90 -20.94 -11.21
CA ALA A 333 -12.43 -21.04 -12.59
C ALA A 333 -11.54 -19.85 -12.97
N LEU A 334 -11.96 -18.66 -12.55
CA LEU A 334 -11.19 -17.43 -12.64
C LEU A 334 -11.03 -16.81 -11.24
N PRO A 335 -9.98 -16.03 -11.02
CA PRO A 335 -9.86 -15.24 -9.79
C PRO A 335 -11.06 -14.31 -9.64
N ALA A 336 -11.66 -14.28 -8.46
CA ALA A 336 -12.72 -13.33 -8.14
C ALA A 336 -12.12 -11.92 -8.03
N GLU A 337 -12.79 -10.94 -8.63
CA GLU A 337 -12.31 -9.55 -8.64
C GLU A 337 -12.51 -8.83 -7.30
N THR A 338 -13.28 -9.43 -6.40
CA THR A 338 -13.51 -8.87 -5.06
C THR A 338 -12.62 -9.48 -3.97
N ARG A 339 -11.76 -10.44 -4.32
CA ARG A 339 -10.85 -11.10 -3.36
C ARG A 339 -9.63 -10.21 -3.07
N GLY A 340 -9.62 -9.58 -1.88
CA GLY A 340 -8.55 -8.68 -1.46
C GLY A 340 -8.53 -7.35 -2.23
N GLN A 341 -9.62 -7.01 -2.92
CA GLN A 341 -9.79 -5.76 -3.67
C GLN A 341 -11.27 -5.36 -3.76
N VAL A 342 -11.51 -4.16 -4.21
CA VAL A 342 -12.85 -3.61 -4.45
C VAL A 342 -12.96 -3.11 -5.88
N LEU A 343 -14.15 -3.25 -6.43
CA LEU A 343 -14.55 -2.62 -7.68
C LEU A 343 -15.28 -1.33 -7.34
N ILE A 344 -14.85 -0.23 -7.90
CA ILE A 344 -15.40 1.11 -7.66
C ILE A 344 -15.93 1.61 -9.01
N GLN A 345 -17.22 1.80 -9.10
CA GLN A 345 -17.87 2.29 -10.30
C GLN A 345 -18.42 3.70 -10.06
N ASP A 346 -18.01 4.65 -10.90
CA ASP A 346 -18.63 5.98 -10.93
C ASP A 346 -20.05 5.86 -11.47
N MET A 347 -21.04 6.40 -10.74
CA MET A 347 -22.44 6.24 -11.11
C MET A 347 -22.89 7.15 -12.25
N ALA A 348 -22.09 8.16 -12.60
CA ALA A 348 -22.40 9.09 -13.70
C ALA A 348 -21.69 8.70 -15.01
N SER A 349 -20.38 8.42 -14.95
CA SER A 349 -19.59 8.05 -16.14
C SER A 349 -19.63 6.56 -16.46
N PHE A 350 -19.98 5.71 -15.48
CA PHE A 350 -19.88 4.25 -15.51
C PHE A 350 -18.46 3.70 -15.57
N ASP A 351 -17.44 4.54 -15.38
CA ASP A 351 -16.06 4.10 -15.28
C ASP A 351 -15.89 3.16 -14.09
N VAL A 352 -15.14 2.08 -14.29
CA VAL A 352 -14.87 1.07 -13.27
C VAL A 352 -13.37 1.04 -12.98
N ALA A 353 -13.02 1.16 -11.70
CA ALA A 353 -11.68 0.94 -11.19
C ALA A 353 -11.66 -0.31 -10.29
N SER A 354 -10.68 -1.18 -10.49
CA SER A 354 -10.39 -2.28 -9.57
C SER A 354 -9.15 -1.93 -8.76
N GLU A 355 -9.29 -1.87 -7.44
CA GLU A 355 -8.20 -1.49 -6.56
C GLU A 355 -8.00 -2.49 -5.42
N ARG A 356 -6.74 -2.87 -5.22
CA ARG A 356 -6.34 -3.73 -4.10
C ARG A 356 -6.64 -3.03 -2.77
N LEU A 357 -7.22 -3.77 -1.84
CA LEU A 357 -7.56 -3.27 -0.52
C LEU A 357 -6.58 -3.82 0.53
N LEU A 358 -5.82 -2.93 1.13
CA LEU A 358 -4.96 -3.25 2.27
C LEU A 358 -5.70 -2.98 3.60
N PRO A 359 -5.45 -3.77 4.64
CA PRO A 359 -5.99 -3.51 5.97
C PRO A 359 -5.67 -2.08 6.42
N HIS A 360 -6.67 -1.40 6.96
CA HIS A 360 -6.47 -0.04 7.47
C HIS A 360 -6.02 -0.09 8.94
N PRO A 361 -4.99 0.67 9.37
CA PRO A 361 -4.47 0.57 10.74
C PRO A 361 -5.47 0.98 11.84
N ARG A 362 -6.51 1.72 11.48
CA ARG A 362 -7.62 2.07 12.39
C ARG A 362 -8.84 1.16 12.26
N CYS A 363 -8.77 0.11 11.45
CA CYS A 363 -9.90 -0.80 11.33
C CYS A 363 -10.04 -1.64 12.60
N PRO A 364 -11.21 -1.66 13.26
CA PRO A 364 -11.40 -2.42 14.49
C PRO A 364 -11.38 -3.94 14.27
N PHE A 365 -11.48 -4.41 13.02
CA PHE A 365 -11.57 -5.82 12.67
C PHE A 365 -10.27 -6.38 12.07
N CYS A 366 -9.50 -5.54 11.36
CA CYS A 366 -8.33 -5.97 10.58
C CYS A 366 -7.02 -5.33 11.05
N ALA A 367 -7.04 -4.45 12.07
CA ALA A 367 -5.81 -3.86 12.59
C ALA A 367 -4.91 -4.97 13.14
N ALA A 368 -3.65 -4.96 12.72
CA ALA A 368 -2.67 -5.92 13.23
C ALA A 368 -2.53 -5.77 14.76
N PRO A 369 -2.52 -6.87 15.51
CA PRO A 369 -2.21 -6.80 16.93
C PRO A 369 -0.80 -6.25 17.14
N ALA A 370 -0.60 -5.51 18.22
CA ALA A 370 0.73 -5.09 18.62
C ALA A 370 1.61 -6.33 18.83
N ARG A 371 2.73 -6.39 18.10
CA ARG A 371 3.73 -7.45 18.28
C ARG A 371 4.85 -6.91 19.16
N SER A 372 5.49 -7.79 19.92
CA SER A 372 6.76 -7.45 20.56
C SER A 372 7.76 -7.07 19.49
N PRO A 373 8.42 -5.91 19.59
CA PRO A 373 9.41 -5.52 18.61
C PRO A 373 10.58 -6.51 18.65
N GLU A 374 11.06 -6.93 17.48
CA GLU A 374 12.32 -7.67 17.39
C GLU A 374 13.47 -6.71 17.69
N PRO A 375 14.54 -7.16 18.38
CA PRO A 375 15.73 -6.34 18.58
C PRO A 375 16.31 -5.86 17.25
N VAL A 376 16.50 -4.56 17.11
CA VAL A 376 17.05 -3.97 15.89
C VAL A 376 18.58 -3.95 15.98
N ASP A 377 19.23 -4.55 14.97
CA ASP A 377 20.68 -4.44 14.79
C ASP A 377 20.98 -3.39 13.72
N LEU A 378 21.47 -2.21 14.15
CA LEU A 378 21.82 -1.14 13.23
C LEU A 378 23.05 -1.45 12.38
N SER A 379 23.90 -2.42 12.75
CA SER A 379 25.05 -2.78 11.92
C SER A 379 24.64 -3.34 10.56
N ALA A 380 23.40 -3.86 10.45
CA ALA A 380 22.79 -4.30 9.19
C ALA A 380 22.30 -3.14 8.33
N ALA A 381 22.14 -1.92 8.86
CA ALA A 381 21.68 -0.77 8.12
C ALA A 381 22.77 -0.25 7.16
N PRO A 382 22.42 0.15 5.92
CA PRO A 382 23.38 0.76 5.03
C PRO A 382 23.82 2.13 5.58
N ALA A 383 25.09 2.49 5.34
CA ALA A 383 25.61 3.82 5.71
C ALA A 383 24.86 4.96 4.99
N ARG A 384 24.38 4.70 3.78
CA ARG A 384 23.49 5.55 3.00
C ARG A 384 22.40 4.71 2.36
N PRO A 385 21.14 5.21 2.26
CA PRO A 385 20.11 4.53 1.51
C PRO A 385 20.56 4.28 0.06
N ALA A 386 20.39 3.06 -0.44
CA ALA A 386 20.72 2.70 -1.80
C ALA A 386 19.66 3.29 -2.74
N PHE A 387 19.94 4.44 -3.36
CA PHE A 387 19.15 4.98 -4.45
C PHE A 387 19.77 4.54 -5.80
N LEU A 388 19.00 4.68 -6.88
CA LEU A 388 19.43 4.30 -8.21
C LEU A 388 20.85 4.81 -8.50
N PRO A 389 21.78 3.93 -8.88
CA PRO A 389 23.12 4.35 -9.28
C PRO A 389 23.05 5.22 -10.53
N THR A 390 23.99 6.16 -10.66
CA THR A 390 24.14 6.92 -11.91
C THR A 390 24.65 6.04 -13.03
N VAL A 391 24.44 6.44 -14.29
CA VAL A 391 25.02 5.75 -15.45
C VAL A 391 26.54 5.63 -15.34
N ALA A 392 27.19 6.59 -14.66
CA ALA A 392 28.62 6.57 -14.41
C ALA A 392 29.06 5.60 -13.30
N THR A 393 28.14 5.23 -12.41
CA THR A 393 28.43 4.38 -11.24
C THR A 393 27.79 2.99 -11.31
N ALA A 394 26.92 2.75 -12.32
CA ALA A 394 26.33 1.45 -12.57
C ALA A 394 27.30 0.59 -13.39
N PRO A 395 27.97 -0.41 -12.80
CA PRO A 395 28.84 -1.29 -13.57
C PRO A 395 28.07 -2.20 -14.53
N ASP A 396 26.77 -2.45 -14.27
CA ASP A 396 25.91 -3.37 -15.02
C ASP A 396 24.44 -2.91 -15.02
N ASP A 397 23.68 -3.27 -16.06
CA ASP A 397 22.23 -3.03 -16.16
C ASP A 397 21.43 -3.66 -14.99
N ASP A 398 21.95 -4.72 -14.37
CA ASP A 398 21.34 -5.38 -13.21
C ASP A 398 21.32 -4.51 -11.95
N ALA A 399 22.30 -3.62 -11.78
CA ALA A 399 22.38 -2.74 -10.61
C ALA A 399 21.23 -1.71 -10.56
N ALA A 400 20.65 -1.33 -11.70
CA ALA A 400 19.51 -0.42 -11.79
C ALA A 400 18.16 -1.14 -11.59
N GLN A 401 18.10 -2.46 -11.82
CA GLN A 401 16.85 -3.22 -11.74
C GLN A 401 16.31 -3.32 -10.32
N GLY A 402 17.16 -3.47 -9.31
CA GLY A 402 16.77 -3.58 -7.91
C GLY A 402 15.97 -2.37 -7.41
N PRO A 403 16.50 -1.13 -7.51
CA PRO A 403 15.75 0.07 -7.11
C PRO A 403 14.50 0.36 -7.93
N LEU A 404 14.45 -0.02 -9.21
CA LEU A 404 13.25 0.11 -10.04
C LEU A 404 12.16 -0.89 -9.60
N ALA A 405 12.53 -2.14 -9.34
CA ALA A 405 11.62 -3.14 -8.78
C ALA A 405 11.11 -2.73 -7.39
N GLU A 406 11.97 -2.09 -6.58
CA GLU A 406 11.58 -1.53 -5.29
C GLU A 406 10.56 -0.38 -5.44
N LEU A 407 10.79 0.53 -6.39
CA LEU A 407 9.83 1.59 -6.68
C LEU A 407 8.49 1.03 -7.16
N GLU A 408 8.50 0.02 -8.03
CA GLU A 408 7.28 -0.64 -8.51
C GLU A 408 6.52 -1.29 -7.34
N ARG A 409 7.22 -2.03 -6.48
CA ARG A 409 6.64 -2.65 -5.29
C ARG A 409 6.00 -1.61 -4.37
N ARG A 410 6.69 -0.50 -4.07
CA ARG A 410 6.18 0.59 -3.21
C ARG A 410 5.06 1.38 -3.88
N SER A 411 5.10 1.53 -5.21
CA SER A 411 4.04 2.19 -5.98
C SER A 411 2.71 1.43 -5.93
N ALA A 412 2.70 0.17 -5.51
CA ALA A 412 1.48 -0.58 -5.22
C ALA A 412 0.63 0.07 -4.11
N LEU A 413 1.22 0.90 -3.24
CA LEU A 413 0.52 1.70 -2.22
C LEU A 413 -0.18 2.94 -2.79
N VAL A 414 0.15 3.34 -4.02
CA VAL A 414 -0.40 4.55 -4.66
C VAL A 414 -1.62 4.14 -5.49
N ARG A 415 -2.83 4.43 -5.00
CA ARG A 415 -4.10 4.15 -5.67
C ARG A 415 -5.08 5.30 -5.42
N PRO A 416 -5.85 5.73 -6.43
CA PRO A 416 -6.72 6.90 -6.33
C PRO A 416 -7.78 6.84 -5.23
N HIS A 417 -8.29 5.65 -4.91
CA HIS A 417 -9.43 5.50 -4.01
C HIS A 417 -9.11 4.75 -2.72
N THR A 418 -8.38 3.64 -2.80
CA THR A 418 -8.10 2.77 -1.65
C THR A 418 -6.63 2.71 -1.27
N GLY A 419 -5.77 3.49 -1.94
CA GLY A 419 -4.35 3.55 -1.65
C GLY A 419 -4.04 4.10 -0.26
N VAL A 420 -2.88 3.75 0.26
CA VAL A 420 -2.26 4.45 1.39
C VAL A 420 -1.92 5.88 0.96
N PHE A 421 -1.47 6.01 -0.27
CA PHE A 421 -1.25 7.26 -1.00
C PHE A 421 -2.20 7.32 -2.19
N THR A 422 -2.67 8.52 -2.53
CA THR A 422 -3.72 8.67 -3.55
C THR A 422 -3.14 8.82 -4.96
N ARG A 423 -2.03 9.52 -5.12
CA ARG A 423 -1.40 9.76 -6.43
C ARG A 423 0.01 10.32 -6.29
N TYR A 424 0.77 10.21 -7.36
CA TYR A 424 1.93 11.08 -7.57
C TYR A 424 1.47 12.48 -8.01
N ALA A 425 2.22 13.51 -7.65
CA ALA A 425 1.91 14.91 -7.97
C ALA A 425 3.12 15.67 -8.53
N ASP A 426 4.08 14.95 -9.10
CA ASP A 426 5.33 15.47 -9.65
C ASP A 426 5.29 15.68 -11.18
N GLU A 427 4.21 15.26 -11.86
CA GLU A 427 4.09 15.40 -13.31
C GLU A 427 4.14 16.84 -13.83
N PRO A 428 3.52 17.85 -13.18
CA PRO A 428 3.54 19.22 -13.66
C PRO A 428 4.83 19.97 -13.30
N VAL A 429 5.72 19.36 -12.51
CA VAL A 429 6.92 20.03 -11.96
C VAL A 429 8.13 19.79 -12.87
N THR A 430 8.91 20.86 -13.13
CA THR A 430 10.17 20.75 -13.89
C THR A 430 11.19 19.91 -13.13
N GLN A 431 11.83 18.97 -13.85
CA GLN A 431 12.77 18.02 -13.30
C GLN A 431 14.24 18.50 -13.43
N THR A 432 14.46 19.81 -13.32
CA THR A 432 15.78 20.45 -13.48
C THR A 432 15.87 21.70 -12.59
N PRO A 433 16.94 21.92 -11.82
CA PRO A 433 18.17 21.11 -11.75
C PRO A 433 17.99 19.80 -10.99
N LEU A 434 17.07 19.74 -10.02
CA LEU A 434 16.80 18.52 -9.26
C LEU A 434 15.62 17.74 -9.81
N LYS A 435 15.65 16.44 -9.58
CA LYS A 435 14.51 15.57 -9.78
C LYS A 435 13.57 15.70 -8.58
N VAL A 436 12.29 15.80 -8.88
CA VAL A 436 11.23 16.01 -7.88
C VAL A 436 10.34 14.76 -7.87
N GLY A 437 10.07 14.25 -6.69
CA GLY A 437 9.05 13.24 -6.44
C GLY A 437 8.05 13.78 -5.44
N SER A 438 6.77 13.76 -5.77
CA SER A 438 5.70 14.23 -4.88
C SER A 438 4.61 13.18 -4.77
N VAL A 439 4.16 12.95 -3.54
CA VAL A 439 3.13 11.95 -3.21
C VAL A 439 2.03 12.61 -2.40
N VAL A 440 0.79 12.40 -2.78
CA VAL A 440 -0.38 12.88 -2.04
C VAL A 440 -0.91 11.76 -1.15
N LEU A 441 -1.13 12.07 0.11
CA LEU A 441 -1.78 11.18 1.06
C LEU A 441 -3.03 11.83 1.67
N GLY A 442 -4.03 11.02 1.97
CA GLY A 442 -5.19 11.44 2.74
C GLY A 442 -4.89 11.38 4.24
N ALA A 443 -5.08 12.50 4.93
CA ALA A 443 -4.94 12.58 6.38
C ALA A 443 -6.29 12.65 7.12
N GLY A 444 -7.35 12.17 6.49
CA GLY A 444 -8.72 12.22 6.99
C GLY A 444 -9.22 13.68 7.14
N PRO A 445 -9.82 14.07 8.28
CA PRO A 445 -10.41 15.40 8.47
C PRO A 445 -9.43 16.57 8.31
N ARG A 446 -8.14 16.28 8.29
CA ARG A 446 -7.09 17.31 8.07
C ARG A 446 -6.84 17.60 6.59
N GLY A 447 -7.57 16.93 5.70
CA GLY A 447 -7.42 17.06 4.26
C GLY A 447 -6.20 16.32 3.68
N PRO A 448 -6.06 16.34 2.35
CA PRO A 448 -4.92 15.75 1.69
C PRO A 448 -3.63 16.52 1.97
N ARG A 449 -2.52 15.81 2.08
CA ARG A 449 -1.17 16.39 2.23
C ARG A 449 -0.29 15.94 1.08
N THR A 450 0.46 16.89 0.52
CA THR A 450 1.47 16.60 -0.50
C THR A 450 2.84 16.57 0.17
N VAL A 451 3.51 15.44 0.06
CA VAL A 451 4.87 15.22 0.57
C VAL A 451 5.82 15.15 -0.61
N THR A 452 6.81 16.03 -0.62
CA THR A 452 7.76 16.17 -1.71
C THR A 452 9.17 15.85 -1.23
N ALA A 453 9.95 15.19 -2.09
CA ALA A 453 11.36 14.94 -1.89
C ALA A 453 12.14 15.12 -3.20
N PHE A 454 13.44 15.25 -3.08
CA PHE A 454 14.33 15.60 -4.17
C PHE A 454 15.42 14.57 -4.35
N ASP A 455 15.92 14.47 -5.58
CA ASP A 455 17.06 13.64 -5.91
C ASP A 455 17.95 14.35 -6.95
N VAL A 456 19.26 14.12 -6.88
CA VAL A 456 20.21 14.73 -7.80
C VAL A 456 20.15 14.07 -9.19
N HIS A 457 19.86 12.79 -9.22
CA HIS A 457 20.10 11.96 -10.42
C HIS A 457 18.81 11.50 -11.10
N HIS A 458 17.86 10.94 -10.34
CA HIS A 458 16.72 10.21 -10.91
C HIS A 458 15.37 10.57 -10.28
N THR A 459 14.35 10.72 -11.13
CA THR A 459 12.95 10.88 -10.66
C THR A 459 12.50 9.66 -9.85
N ALA A 460 12.95 8.46 -10.20
CA ALA A 460 12.68 7.26 -9.42
C ALA A 460 13.26 7.35 -7.99
N GLY A 461 14.49 7.87 -7.85
CA GLY A 461 15.09 8.15 -6.55
C GLY A 461 14.31 9.19 -5.75
N ALA A 462 13.88 10.28 -6.39
CA ALA A 462 13.04 11.30 -5.78
C ALA A 462 11.69 10.72 -5.30
N ARG A 463 11.04 9.87 -6.12
CA ARG A 463 9.79 9.18 -5.74
C ARG A 463 9.98 8.19 -4.59
N LEU A 464 11.08 7.43 -4.53
CA LEU A 464 11.39 6.55 -3.39
C LEU A 464 11.56 7.34 -2.10
N ARG A 465 12.28 8.47 -2.14
CA ARG A 465 12.43 9.39 -1.01
C ARG A 465 11.08 9.98 -0.59
N ALA A 466 10.24 10.40 -1.55
CA ALA A 466 8.91 10.94 -1.28
C ALA A 466 7.98 9.89 -0.65
N LEU A 467 8.02 8.63 -1.10
CA LEU A 467 7.26 7.53 -0.52
C LEU A 467 7.69 7.25 0.93
N ASN A 468 9.00 7.23 1.22
CA ASN A 468 9.50 7.07 2.59
C ASN A 468 9.07 8.25 3.49
N ALA A 469 9.20 9.49 3.00
CA ALA A 469 8.77 10.67 3.74
C ALA A 469 7.24 10.67 3.96
N ALA A 470 6.46 10.31 2.95
CA ALA A 470 5.00 10.18 3.07
C ALA A 470 4.59 9.07 4.04
N ALA A 471 5.34 7.96 4.09
CA ALA A 471 5.11 6.87 5.03
C ALA A 471 5.31 7.33 6.49
N THR A 472 6.31 8.17 6.78
CA THR A 472 6.48 8.74 8.13
C THR A 472 5.33 9.67 8.51
N VAL A 473 4.84 10.48 7.55
CA VAL A 473 3.66 11.35 7.75
C VAL A 473 2.41 10.51 7.99
N TYR A 474 2.22 9.45 7.20
CA TYR A 474 1.11 8.51 7.37
C TYR A 474 1.17 7.82 8.74
N ALA A 475 2.34 7.31 9.14
CA ALA A 475 2.54 6.67 10.43
C ALA A 475 2.22 7.63 11.59
N GLU A 476 2.56 8.92 11.47
CA GLU A 476 2.31 9.92 12.49
C GLU A 476 0.83 10.28 12.62
N HIS A 477 0.13 10.47 11.50
CA HIS A 477 -1.22 11.04 11.52
C HIS A 477 -2.34 10.02 11.38
N VAL A 478 -2.07 8.85 10.82
CA VAL A 478 -3.11 7.82 10.54
C VAL A 478 -2.95 6.59 11.41
N VAL A 479 -1.71 6.13 11.65
CA VAL A 479 -1.48 4.92 12.46
C VAL A 479 -1.53 5.24 13.94
N PRO A 480 -2.43 4.60 14.72
CA PRO A 480 -2.47 4.82 16.17
C PRO A 480 -1.18 4.31 16.84
N ALA A 481 -0.81 4.91 17.97
CA ALA A 481 0.21 4.33 18.82
C ALA A 481 -0.27 2.95 19.32
N ALA A 482 0.58 1.94 19.18
CA ALA A 482 0.24 0.60 19.64
C ALA A 482 0.14 0.61 21.18
N ARG A 483 -1.03 0.37 21.70
CA ARG A 483 -1.24 0.19 23.14
C ARG A 483 -1.17 -1.30 23.45
N ALA A 484 -0.12 -1.74 24.12
CA ALA A 484 -0.04 -3.11 24.57
C ALA A 484 -0.92 -3.32 25.79
N ALA A 485 -1.79 -4.30 25.74
CA ALA A 485 -2.67 -4.65 26.85
C ALA A 485 -1.89 -5.46 27.92
N GLY A 486 -1.89 -4.99 29.15
CA GLY A 486 -1.65 -5.78 30.35
C GLY A 486 -0.22 -6.17 30.74
N THR A 487 0.72 -6.26 29.83
CA THR A 487 2.12 -6.72 30.14
C THR A 487 3.13 -5.59 30.34
N LEU A 488 2.78 -4.35 30.03
CA LEU A 488 3.71 -3.21 30.09
C LEU A 488 4.06 -2.76 31.52
N ASP A 489 3.23 -3.07 32.50
CA ASP A 489 3.45 -2.58 33.88
C ASP A 489 4.70 -3.20 34.55
N ALA A 490 5.15 -4.35 34.06
CA ALA A 490 6.37 -5.00 34.53
C ALA A 490 7.67 -4.42 33.91
N LEU A 491 7.56 -3.63 32.80
CA LEU A 491 8.71 -3.08 32.12
C LEU A 491 9.15 -1.75 32.74
N PRO A 492 10.47 -1.45 32.70
CA PRO A 492 10.99 -0.15 33.13
C PRO A 492 10.32 1.00 32.38
N ALA A 493 9.85 2.01 33.09
CA ALA A 493 9.23 3.18 32.51
C ALA A 493 10.28 4.27 32.27
N VAL A 494 10.35 4.78 31.05
CA VAL A 494 11.17 5.94 30.71
C VAL A 494 10.44 7.20 31.21
N ALA A 495 11.09 7.97 32.06
CA ALA A 495 10.51 9.19 32.57
C ALA A 495 10.31 10.21 31.42
N PRO A 496 9.13 10.79 31.26
CA PRO A 496 8.84 11.70 30.15
C PRO A 496 9.83 12.85 30.00
N ASP A 497 10.29 13.40 31.11
CA ASP A 497 11.18 14.59 31.14
C ASP A 497 12.64 14.25 30.80
N THR A 498 12.99 12.95 30.74
CA THR A 498 14.30 12.50 30.23
C THR A 498 14.36 12.45 28.71
N LEU A 499 13.23 12.51 28.04
CA LEU A 499 13.22 12.53 26.56
C LEU A 499 13.62 13.91 26.04
N THR A 500 14.42 13.95 24.96
CA THR A 500 14.84 15.21 24.33
C THR A 500 13.67 16.02 23.79
N LEU A 501 12.57 15.33 23.42
CA LEU A 501 11.35 15.93 22.91
C LEU A 501 10.44 16.53 23.99
N ALA A 502 10.78 16.40 25.29
CA ALA A 502 9.98 16.99 26.35
C ALA A 502 9.96 18.52 26.21
N SER A 503 8.76 19.10 26.16
CA SER A 503 8.56 20.54 25.93
C SER A 503 9.00 21.41 27.09
N GLY A 504 9.18 20.81 28.29
CA GLY A 504 9.45 21.55 29.53
C GLY A 504 8.22 22.23 30.13
N THR A 505 7.07 22.21 29.44
CA THR A 505 5.79 22.63 30.03
C THR A 505 5.27 21.46 30.86
N GLY A 506 5.58 21.46 32.15
CA GLY A 506 5.17 20.41 33.07
C GLY A 506 3.65 20.28 33.16
N GLY A 507 3.06 19.47 32.28
CA GLY A 507 1.67 19.09 32.38
C GLY A 507 1.48 18.18 33.61
N THR A 508 0.62 18.56 34.54
CA THR A 508 0.21 17.75 35.69
C THR A 508 -0.68 16.57 35.28
N GLY A 509 -0.89 16.37 33.96
CA GLY A 509 -1.72 15.30 33.38
C GLY A 509 -1.11 13.93 33.57
N THR A 510 -1.94 12.96 33.91
CA THR A 510 -1.60 11.54 33.85
C THR A 510 -1.25 11.16 32.42
N ASN A 511 -0.18 10.40 32.19
CA ASN A 511 0.17 9.89 30.87
C ASN A 511 -1.04 9.21 30.22
N SER A 512 -1.37 9.62 29.00
CA SER A 512 -2.52 9.10 28.24
C SER A 512 -2.35 7.64 27.76
N GLY A 513 -1.18 7.04 28.02
CA GLY A 513 -0.88 5.64 27.70
C GLY A 513 0.61 5.39 27.56
N TRP A 514 0.97 4.13 27.55
CA TRP A 514 2.31 3.63 27.36
C TRP A 514 2.39 2.75 26.10
N THR A 515 3.52 2.77 25.46
CA THR A 515 3.83 1.87 24.34
C THR A 515 5.20 1.23 24.54
N LEU A 516 5.41 0.09 23.90
CA LEU A 516 6.64 -0.67 23.97
C LEU A 516 7.71 -0.03 23.09
N ALA A 517 8.93 0.07 23.59
CA ALA A 517 10.11 0.50 22.87
C ALA A 517 11.28 -0.46 23.18
N THR A 518 12.25 -0.52 22.30
CA THR A 518 13.49 -1.26 22.51
C THR A 518 14.66 -0.27 22.48
N SER A 519 15.54 -0.36 23.48
CA SER A 519 16.80 0.40 23.48
C SER A 519 17.72 -0.09 22.37
N LEU A 520 18.26 0.84 21.57
CA LEU A 520 19.29 0.51 20.58
C LEU A 520 20.65 0.26 21.25
N VAL A 521 20.87 0.82 22.44
CA VAL A 521 22.11 0.69 23.19
C VAL A 521 22.14 -0.61 24.01
N THR A 522 21.14 -0.80 24.91
CA THR A 522 21.13 -1.94 25.83
C THR A 522 20.41 -3.17 25.27
N LYS A 523 19.63 -3.00 24.20
CA LYS A 523 18.74 -4.01 23.59
C LYS A 523 17.58 -4.45 24.51
N GLU A 524 17.38 -3.77 25.62
CA GLU A 524 16.30 -4.05 26.57
C GLU A 524 14.99 -3.44 26.15
N GLU A 525 13.88 -4.08 26.51
CA GLU A 525 12.54 -3.57 26.33
C GLU A 525 12.20 -2.58 27.46
N VAL A 526 11.65 -1.44 27.06
CA VAL A 526 11.19 -0.38 27.97
C VAL A 526 9.83 0.13 27.54
N ARG A 527 9.10 0.78 28.44
CA ARG A 527 7.86 1.48 28.09
C ARG A 527 8.09 2.98 28.00
N VAL A 528 7.57 3.58 26.93
CA VAL A 528 7.66 5.02 26.66
C VAL A 528 6.27 5.63 26.57
N PRO A 529 6.11 6.95 26.86
CA PRO A 529 4.81 7.62 26.72
C PRO A 529 4.30 7.60 25.29
N ALA A 530 3.04 7.20 25.08
CA ALA A 530 2.41 7.18 23.75
C ALA A 530 2.40 8.57 23.08
N GLY A 531 2.27 9.64 23.86
CA GLY A 531 2.34 11.01 23.39
C GLY A 531 3.70 11.43 22.82
N ALA A 532 4.81 10.81 23.24
CA ALA A 532 6.13 11.03 22.65
C ALA A 532 6.27 10.33 21.30
N VAL A 533 5.58 9.21 21.13
CA VAL A 533 5.59 8.42 19.87
C VAL A 533 4.70 9.03 18.80
N ARG A 534 3.56 9.63 19.21
CA ARG A 534 2.61 10.32 18.32
C ARG A 534 2.34 11.73 18.83
N PRO A 535 3.32 12.66 18.72
CA PRO A 535 3.21 13.98 19.34
C PRO A 535 2.15 14.89 18.70
N PHE A 536 1.65 14.56 17.50
CA PHE A 536 0.51 15.25 16.89
C PHE A 536 -0.85 14.61 17.21
N GLY A 537 -0.84 13.47 17.91
CA GLY A 537 -2.03 12.72 18.27
C GLY A 537 -2.72 13.21 19.56
N THR A 538 -3.86 12.60 19.87
CA THR A 538 -4.63 12.89 21.10
C THR A 538 -3.89 12.50 22.37
N ASP A 539 -2.93 11.59 22.30
CA ASP A 539 -2.10 11.16 23.42
C ASP A 539 -1.11 12.25 23.90
N ASN A 540 -0.95 13.33 23.12
CA ASN A 540 -0.18 14.54 23.49
C ASN A 540 -1.06 15.79 23.51
N ALA A 541 -2.33 15.67 23.91
CA ALA A 541 -3.26 16.82 23.98
C ALA A 541 -2.80 17.89 24.98
N ASP A 542 -2.12 17.49 26.05
CA ASP A 542 -1.49 18.37 27.05
C ASP A 542 -0.18 19.02 26.56
N ARG A 543 0.28 18.70 25.34
CA ARG A 543 1.52 19.22 24.72
C ARG A 543 2.77 19.02 25.57
N ARG A 544 2.82 17.94 26.30
CA ARG A 544 4.01 17.56 27.09
C ARG A 544 5.24 17.29 26.21
N PHE A 545 5.01 16.87 24.97
CA PHE A 545 6.06 16.65 23.97
C PHE A 545 5.94 17.63 22.82
N GLU A 546 7.06 18.06 22.27
CA GLU A 546 7.10 18.93 21.10
C GLU A 546 6.43 18.25 19.90
N PRO A 547 5.49 18.92 19.20
CA PRO A 547 4.82 18.35 18.01
C PRO A 547 5.77 18.42 16.80
N THR A 548 6.68 17.47 16.73
CA THR A 548 7.71 17.35 15.68
C THR A 548 7.75 15.95 15.09
N ARG A 549 8.21 15.81 13.85
CA ARG A 549 8.53 14.51 13.23
C ARG A 549 9.93 13.98 13.57
N ALA A 550 10.70 14.70 14.38
CA ALA A 550 12.04 14.25 14.78
C ALA A 550 12.03 12.82 15.28
N GLY A 551 12.93 12.01 14.78
CA GLY A 551 13.00 10.58 15.10
C GLY A 551 12.09 9.69 14.26
N ALA A 552 11.24 10.24 13.38
CA ALA A 552 10.54 9.42 12.40
C ALA A 552 11.51 8.94 11.32
N GLY A 553 11.48 7.62 11.07
CA GLY A 553 12.30 6.99 10.04
C GLY A 553 11.50 6.01 9.20
N ALA A 554 11.88 5.85 7.93
CA ALA A 554 11.33 4.87 7.01
C ALA A 554 12.44 4.24 6.17
N GLY A 555 12.31 2.97 5.84
CA GLY A 555 13.28 2.20 5.07
C GLY A 555 12.70 0.91 4.52
N ALA A 556 13.52 0.16 3.80
CA ALA A 556 13.15 -1.14 3.23
C ALA A 556 12.99 -2.22 4.32
N ASP A 557 13.65 -2.02 5.44
CA ASP A 557 13.60 -2.90 6.63
C ASP A 557 13.65 -2.07 7.93
N LEU A 558 13.59 -2.75 9.06
CA LEU A 558 13.64 -2.09 10.37
C LEU A 558 15.02 -1.47 10.68
N PRO A 559 16.17 -2.09 10.36
CA PRO A 559 17.47 -1.46 10.51
C PRO A 559 17.59 -0.14 9.75
N GLU A 560 17.27 -0.12 8.46
CA GLU A 560 17.33 1.10 7.65
C GLU A 560 16.36 2.19 8.17
N ALA A 561 15.12 1.80 8.50
CA ALA A 561 14.15 2.73 9.09
C ALA A 561 14.65 3.30 10.43
N SER A 562 15.29 2.46 11.29
CA SER A 562 15.81 2.87 12.58
C SER A 562 17.03 3.79 12.44
N ALA A 563 17.91 3.53 11.48
CA ALA A 563 19.04 4.38 11.14
C ALA A 563 18.55 5.77 10.68
N ALA A 564 17.59 5.82 9.77
CA ALA A 564 16.97 7.08 9.32
C ALA A 564 16.30 7.83 10.49
N GLY A 565 15.58 7.11 11.35
CA GLY A 565 14.95 7.68 12.56
C GLY A 565 15.98 8.23 13.56
N LEU A 566 17.08 7.53 13.77
CA LEU A 566 18.17 7.98 14.66
C LEU A 566 18.79 9.27 14.12
N LEU A 567 19.16 9.32 12.85
CA LEU A 567 19.71 10.54 12.24
C LEU A 567 18.73 11.71 12.31
N SER A 568 17.43 11.47 12.06
CA SER A 568 16.39 12.49 12.20
C SER A 568 16.29 13.03 13.64
N ALA A 569 16.39 12.17 14.64
CA ALA A 569 16.37 12.57 16.04
C ALA A 569 17.62 13.38 16.44
N LEU A 570 18.80 12.96 15.98
CA LEU A 570 20.07 13.66 16.21
C LEU A 570 20.09 15.02 15.52
N ALA A 571 19.57 15.10 14.26
CA ALA A 571 19.46 16.36 13.53
C ALA A 571 18.61 17.39 14.27
N HIS A 572 17.44 16.98 14.76
CA HIS A 572 16.56 17.86 15.53
C HIS A 572 17.19 18.30 16.85
N ASP A 573 17.86 17.39 17.58
CA ASP A 573 18.52 17.71 18.84
C ASP A 573 19.68 18.70 18.63
N ALA A 574 20.50 18.50 17.57
CA ALA A 574 21.56 19.42 17.18
C ALA A 574 21.01 20.83 16.81
N LEU A 575 19.94 20.87 15.98
CA LEU A 575 19.28 22.13 15.60
C LEU A 575 18.76 22.87 16.85
N ARG A 576 18.12 22.13 17.75
CA ARG A 576 17.59 22.69 19.00
C ARG A 576 18.70 23.30 19.89
N ARG A 577 19.85 22.63 20.01
CA ARG A 577 21.02 23.18 20.70
C ARG A 577 21.55 24.44 20.03
N ALA A 578 21.68 24.41 18.70
CA ALA A 578 22.12 25.58 17.93
C ALA A 578 21.20 26.80 18.12
N VAL A 579 19.88 26.60 18.06
CA VAL A 579 18.86 27.67 18.29
C VAL A 579 18.95 28.24 19.72
N ARG A 580 19.29 27.41 20.71
CA ARG A 580 19.44 27.84 22.11
C ARG A 580 20.82 28.42 22.42
N GLY A 581 21.73 28.40 21.47
CA GLY A 581 23.13 28.83 21.73
C GLY A 581 23.91 27.82 22.59
N GLU A 582 23.42 26.57 22.64
CA GLU A 582 24.05 25.46 23.35
C GLU A 582 24.89 24.66 22.35
N GLY A 583 26.19 24.80 22.40
CA GLY A 583 27.10 24.07 21.51
C GLY A 583 27.85 24.94 20.50
N GLU A 584 28.75 24.34 19.75
CA GLU A 584 29.58 25.02 18.74
C GLU A 584 28.87 24.95 17.36
N VAL A 585 28.64 26.11 16.74
CA VAL A 585 28.18 26.21 15.37
C VAL A 585 29.29 26.86 14.54
N ALA A 586 29.74 26.18 13.49
CA ALA A 586 30.84 26.63 12.64
C ALA A 586 30.44 26.72 11.17
N VAL A 587 30.92 27.77 10.48
CA VAL A 587 30.74 27.83 9.01
C VAL A 587 31.64 26.79 8.34
N ILE A 588 31.08 26.07 7.40
CA ILE A 588 31.81 25.12 6.55
C ILE A 588 32.17 25.81 5.24
N ALA A 589 33.47 25.89 4.95
CA ALA A 589 33.92 26.42 3.68
C ALA A 589 33.62 25.41 2.56
N PRO A 590 32.99 25.81 1.43
CA PRO A 590 32.68 24.91 0.32
C PRO A 590 33.88 24.13 -0.22
N GLU A 591 35.06 24.73 -0.15
CA GLU A 591 36.32 24.13 -0.60
C GLU A 591 36.71 22.89 0.23
N SER A 592 36.17 22.75 1.44
CA SER A 592 36.44 21.59 2.30
C SER A 592 35.84 20.28 1.78
N PHE A 593 34.89 20.32 0.85
CA PHE A 593 34.32 19.14 0.20
C PHE A 593 35.11 18.68 -1.03
N GLY A 594 36.18 19.39 -1.41
CA GLY A 594 37.05 19.04 -2.53
C GLY A 594 36.29 19.05 -3.86
N GLU A 595 36.49 17.99 -4.66
CA GLU A 595 35.85 17.82 -5.96
C GLU A 595 34.66 16.83 -5.90
N ASP A 596 34.00 16.67 -4.75
CA ASP A 596 32.82 15.82 -4.67
C ASP A 596 31.77 16.23 -5.73
N PRO A 597 31.45 15.36 -6.68
CA PRO A 597 30.66 15.77 -7.87
C PRO A 597 29.23 16.18 -7.51
N GLU A 598 28.61 15.59 -6.49
CA GLU A 598 27.26 15.93 -6.05
C GLU A 598 27.24 17.32 -5.37
N THR A 599 28.19 17.59 -4.48
CA THR A 599 28.33 18.88 -3.82
C THR A 599 28.60 19.99 -4.83
N VAL A 600 29.53 19.75 -5.77
CA VAL A 600 29.86 20.72 -6.84
C VAL A 600 28.66 21.01 -7.73
N PHE A 601 27.90 19.96 -8.11
CA PHE A 601 26.66 20.10 -8.90
C PHE A 601 25.62 20.95 -8.16
N LEU A 602 25.37 20.64 -6.90
CA LEU A 602 24.37 21.32 -6.08
C LEU A 602 24.70 22.79 -5.85
N LEU A 603 25.96 23.10 -5.52
CA LEU A 603 26.38 24.49 -5.30
C LEU A 603 26.36 25.33 -6.59
N ARG A 604 26.72 24.74 -7.74
CA ARG A 604 26.57 25.41 -9.04
C ARG A 604 25.11 25.63 -9.40
N SER A 605 24.25 24.65 -9.13
CA SER A 605 22.81 24.77 -9.36
C SER A 605 22.18 25.83 -8.48
N ALA A 606 22.60 25.95 -7.22
CA ALA A 606 22.18 27.01 -6.33
C ALA A 606 22.54 28.40 -6.89
N ALA A 607 23.77 28.55 -7.38
CA ALA A 607 24.21 29.81 -8.01
C ALA A 607 23.38 30.15 -9.24
N HIS A 608 23.02 29.18 -10.09
CA HIS A 608 22.15 29.37 -11.24
C HIS A 608 20.71 29.78 -10.87
N LEU A 609 20.19 29.27 -9.76
CA LEU A 609 18.89 29.68 -9.22
C LEU A 609 18.94 30.97 -8.40
N GLY A 610 20.10 31.64 -8.33
CA GLY A 610 20.29 32.86 -7.55
C GLY A 610 20.21 32.64 -6.03
N VAL A 611 20.39 31.42 -5.56
CA VAL A 611 20.37 31.03 -4.14
C VAL A 611 21.79 31.07 -3.58
N ARG A 612 22.05 31.97 -2.65
CA ARG A 612 23.32 32.03 -1.90
C ARG A 612 23.20 31.09 -0.69
N VAL A 613 23.98 30.04 -0.68
CA VAL A 613 23.94 28.99 0.36
C VAL A 613 25.13 29.16 1.29
N GLU A 614 24.90 29.21 2.58
CA GLU A 614 25.92 29.06 3.64
C GLU A 614 25.68 27.72 4.37
N LEU A 615 26.76 26.99 4.65
CA LEU A 615 26.72 25.72 5.32
C LEU A 615 27.23 25.85 6.75
N LEU A 616 26.48 25.32 7.70
CA LEU A 616 26.84 25.35 9.11
C LEU A 616 26.96 23.91 9.64
N ASP A 617 28.08 23.60 10.29
CA ASP A 617 28.24 22.42 11.13
C ASP A 617 27.59 22.70 12.48
N LEU A 618 26.60 21.90 12.88
CA LEU A 618 25.90 22.07 14.16
C LEU A 618 26.58 21.36 15.33
N GLY A 619 27.82 20.90 15.16
CA GLY A 619 28.66 20.34 16.21
C GLY A 619 28.25 18.97 16.74
N GLU A 620 27.32 18.27 16.09
CA GLU A 620 26.80 16.98 16.57
C GLU A 620 27.88 15.90 16.63
N HIS A 621 28.88 15.97 15.77
CA HIS A 621 29.97 14.99 15.73
C HIS A 621 30.68 14.82 17.08
N ALA A 622 30.79 15.87 17.88
CA ALA A 622 31.38 15.82 19.22
C ALA A 622 30.51 15.03 20.22
N TYR A 623 29.20 14.95 19.99
CA TYR A 623 28.25 14.30 20.90
C TYR A 623 27.96 12.84 20.52
N SER A 624 27.66 12.59 19.26
CA SER A 624 27.27 11.26 18.82
C SER A 624 28.18 10.65 17.74
N GLY A 625 29.05 11.46 17.13
CA GLY A 625 29.87 11.03 16.00
C GLY A 625 29.15 11.20 14.65
N ALA A 626 27.83 11.43 14.62
CA ALA A 626 27.11 11.76 13.41
C ALA A 626 27.39 13.19 12.97
N SER A 627 27.38 13.46 11.68
CA SER A 627 27.52 14.78 11.12
C SER A 627 26.13 15.40 10.87
N VAL A 628 25.88 16.59 11.36
CA VAL A 628 24.65 17.37 11.11
C VAL A 628 25.02 18.71 10.51
N VAL A 629 24.54 18.94 9.29
CA VAL A 629 24.83 20.17 8.53
C VAL A 629 23.53 20.89 8.25
N LEU A 630 23.50 22.19 8.52
CA LEU A 630 22.41 23.09 8.14
C LEU A 630 22.86 23.91 6.93
N ALA A 631 22.07 23.86 5.85
CA ALA A 631 22.18 24.78 4.73
C ALA A 631 21.18 25.92 4.93
N ARG A 632 21.62 27.18 4.83
CA ARG A 632 20.76 28.35 4.93
C ARG A 632 20.99 29.34 3.79
N THR A 633 19.96 30.10 3.45
CA THR A 633 20.07 31.21 2.50
C THR A 633 20.65 32.44 3.18
N THR A 634 21.64 33.08 2.52
CA THR A 634 22.26 34.33 3.01
C THR A 634 21.99 35.52 2.07
N GLY A 635 21.77 36.69 2.64
CA GLY A 635 21.70 37.98 1.92
C GLY A 635 20.34 38.34 1.36
N THR A 636 20.09 39.64 1.27
CA THR A 636 19.01 40.21 0.45
C THR A 636 19.36 40.01 -1.01
N ALA A 637 18.41 39.56 -1.83
CA ALA A 637 18.54 39.71 -3.28
C ALA A 637 18.71 41.20 -3.54
N ASP A 638 19.91 41.63 -3.97
CA ASP A 638 20.09 42.99 -4.47
C ASP A 638 19.11 43.13 -5.63
N GLY A 639 18.15 44.08 -5.49
CA GLY A 639 16.99 44.25 -6.37
C GLY A 639 17.30 44.66 -7.82
N SER A 640 18.43 44.22 -8.40
CA SER A 640 18.89 44.55 -9.74
C SER A 640 18.95 43.36 -10.70
N GLY A 641 18.53 42.16 -10.29
CA GLY A 641 18.52 40.98 -11.16
C GLY A 641 17.08 40.51 -11.48
N THR A 642 16.76 40.34 -12.74
CA THR A 642 15.51 39.77 -13.30
C THR A 642 15.31 38.29 -13.00
N GLY A 643 15.93 37.75 -11.91
CA GLY A 643 15.85 36.38 -11.42
C GLY A 643 16.13 36.37 -9.93
N GLY A 644 15.21 36.91 -9.12
CA GLY A 644 15.31 36.86 -7.66
C GLY A 644 15.03 35.45 -7.14
N SER A 645 15.81 35.02 -6.13
CA SER A 645 15.52 33.78 -5.38
C SER A 645 14.09 33.81 -4.87
N SER A 646 13.36 32.71 -5.09
CA SER A 646 12.00 32.55 -4.59
C SER A 646 11.94 32.27 -3.07
N LEU A 647 13.07 32.00 -2.43
CA LEU A 647 13.16 31.76 -0.99
C LEU A 647 13.51 33.05 -0.22
N ALA A 648 12.90 33.21 0.94
CA ALA A 648 13.25 34.28 1.87
C ALA A 648 14.68 34.07 2.43
N PRO A 649 15.41 35.18 2.80
CA PRO A 649 16.62 35.06 3.60
C PRO A 649 16.34 34.27 4.88
N GLY A 650 17.29 33.45 5.33
CA GLY A 650 17.11 32.60 6.50
C GLY A 650 16.30 31.33 6.26
N SER A 651 15.84 31.06 5.04
CA SER A 651 15.31 29.73 4.67
C SER A 651 16.41 28.67 4.82
N TRP A 652 16.03 27.45 5.22
CA TRP A 652 17.01 26.44 5.63
C TRP A 652 16.54 25.01 5.37
N ALA A 653 17.50 24.09 5.34
CA ALA A 653 17.30 22.66 5.43
C ALA A 653 18.43 22.01 6.22
N VAL A 654 18.17 20.86 6.85
CA VAL A 654 19.14 20.10 7.63
C VAL A 654 19.35 18.72 7.03
N GLY A 655 20.61 18.34 6.87
CA GLY A 655 21.02 16.98 6.53
C GLY A 655 21.78 16.35 7.70
N ALA A 656 21.62 15.06 7.87
CA ALA A 656 22.32 14.25 8.87
C ALA A 656 22.78 12.93 8.27
N ALA A 657 24.04 12.59 8.51
CA ALA A 657 24.66 11.38 8.00
C ALA A 657 25.83 10.93 8.87
N LEU A 658 26.40 9.76 8.55
CA LEU A 658 27.61 9.26 9.19
C LEU A 658 28.85 10.11 8.81
N ASP A 659 28.85 10.70 7.63
CA ASP A 659 29.89 11.59 7.14
C ASP A 659 29.37 13.00 6.81
N ARG A 660 30.27 13.98 6.87
CA ARG A 660 29.95 15.39 6.69
C ARG A 660 29.53 15.73 5.24
N THR A 661 30.13 15.09 4.24
CA THR A 661 29.81 15.33 2.84
C THR A 661 28.38 14.90 2.53
N ALA A 662 28.02 13.72 2.97
CA ALA A 662 26.66 13.22 2.82
C ALA A 662 25.61 14.11 3.51
N ALA A 663 25.90 14.56 4.73
CA ALA A 663 25.05 15.49 5.47
C ALA A 663 24.87 16.85 4.72
N ALA A 664 25.97 17.37 4.15
CA ALA A 664 25.93 18.60 3.36
C ALA A 664 25.16 18.43 2.07
N VAL A 665 25.36 17.33 1.33
CA VAL A 665 24.61 17.01 0.11
C VAL A 665 23.12 16.96 0.41
N ASP A 666 22.68 16.29 1.47
CA ASP A 666 21.27 16.19 1.85
C ASP A 666 20.69 17.57 2.22
N ALA A 667 21.42 18.39 3.00
CA ALA A 667 20.98 19.73 3.37
C ALA A 667 20.83 20.66 2.15
N VAL A 668 21.83 20.69 1.26
CA VAL A 668 21.81 21.58 0.08
C VAL A 668 20.77 21.10 -0.93
N ARG A 669 20.64 19.77 -1.14
CA ARG A 669 19.62 19.21 -2.03
C ARG A 669 18.22 19.63 -1.59
N ASP A 670 17.89 19.50 -0.31
CA ASP A 670 16.55 19.80 0.18
C ASP A 670 16.26 21.32 0.18
N LEU A 671 17.24 22.16 0.51
CA LEU A 671 17.11 23.61 0.39
C LEU A 671 16.92 24.05 -1.07
N LEU A 672 17.72 23.51 -1.98
CA LEU A 672 17.66 23.83 -3.41
C LEU A 672 16.36 23.34 -4.03
N GLY A 673 15.90 22.15 -3.64
CA GLY A 673 14.59 21.61 -4.06
C GLY A 673 13.43 22.48 -3.60
N ALA A 674 13.50 23.02 -2.38
CA ALA A 674 12.53 23.97 -1.88
C ALA A 674 12.52 25.25 -2.73
N ALA A 675 13.70 25.76 -3.11
CA ALA A 675 13.82 26.93 -3.98
C ALA A 675 13.24 26.67 -5.38
N GLN A 676 13.53 25.51 -5.95
CA GLN A 676 12.98 25.09 -7.25
C GLN A 676 11.45 25.07 -7.22
N LEU A 677 10.84 24.41 -6.24
CA LEU A 677 9.38 24.36 -6.11
C LEU A 677 8.76 25.75 -5.92
N ALA A 678 9.36 26.58 -5.07
CA ALA A 678 8.84 27.91 -4.82
C ALA A 678 8.89 28.82 -6.06
N SER A 679 9.84 28.56 -6.99
CA SER A 679 9.92 29.30 -8.25
C SER A 679 8.85 28.89 -9.27
N GLU A 680 8.38 27.65 -9.22
CA GLU A 680 7.47 27.09 -10.23
C GLU A 680 6.00 27.26 -9.88
N ALA A 681 5.65 27.28 -8.60
CA ALA A 681 4.25 27.32 -8.15
C ALA A 681 4.05 28.22 -6.93
N PRO A 682 4.24 29.54 -7.06
CA PRO A 682 4.16 30.46 -5.91
C PRO A 682 2.76 30.55 -5.27
N GLU A 683 1.68 30.18 -5.99
CA GLU A 683 0.30 30.39 -5.52
C GLU A 683 -0.61 29.16 -5.54
N SER A 684 -0.29 28.10 -6.28
CA SER A 684 -1.22 26.96 -6.50
C SER A 684 -1.07 25.81 -5.53
N THR A 685 0.03 25.72 -4.84
CA THR A 685 0.25 24.78 -3.75
C THR A 685 0.16 25.53 -2.43
N GLY A 686 -1.01 25.65 -1.86
CA GLY A 686 -1.22 26.24 -0.52
C GLY A 686 -0.49 25.51 0.61
N GLY A 687 0.65 24.91 0.31
CA GLY A 687 1.54 24.21 1.18
C GLY A 687 2.97 24.33 0.68
N GLY A 688 3.78 25.15 1.33
CA GLY A 688 5.22 24.99 1.29
C GLY A 688 5.60 23.54 1.60
N LEU A 689 6.87 23.18 1.41
CA LEU A 689 7.40 21.88 1.82
C LEU A 689 6.81 21.47 3.16
N ASP A 690 6.16 20.30 3.21
CA ASP A 690 5.69 19.77 4.46
C ASP A 690 6.88 19.34 5.32
N THR A 691 7.39 20.26 6.11
CA THR A 691 8.47 19.99 7.06
C THR A 691 8.02 19.07 8.18
N GLY A 692 6.69 18.91 8.38
CA GLY A 692 6.10 18.15 9.48
C GLY A 692 6.48 18.64 10.87
N ASP A 693 7.06 19.82 10.95
CA ASP A 693 7.52 20.43 12.20
C ASP A 693 7.01 21.87 12.32
N PRO A 694 5.83 22.08 12.94
CA PRO A 694 5.23 23.41 13.03
C PRO A 694 6.03 24.39 13.90
N LEU A 695 6.82 23.90 14.85
CA LEU A 695 7.66 24.78 15.69
C LEU A 695 8.85 25.33 14.92
N MET A 696 9.39 24.54 13.99
CA MET A 696 10.57 24.91 13.23
C MET A 696 10.23 25.53 11.88
N ARG A 697 8.96 25.51 11.45
CA ARG A 697 8.54 26.08 10.17
C ARG A 697 8.89 27.56 10.04
N ASP A 698 8.68 28.30 11.09
CA ASP A 698 8.87 29.73 11.13
C ASP A 698 10.27 30.16 11.63
N LEU A 699 11.20 29.18 11.79
CA LEU A 699 12.57 29.45 12.18
C LEU A 699 13.28 30.26 11.07
N ASP A 700 13.77 31.43 11.40
CA ASP A 700 14.73 32.17 10.60
C ASP A 700 16.14 31.70 10.95
N ALA A 701 16.73 30.85 10.11
CA ALA A 701 18.06 30.34 10.36
C ALA A 701 19.18 31.38 10.29
N ALA A 702 18.90 32.61 9.78
CA ALA A 702 19.84 33.71 9.86
C ALA A 702 20.14 34.14 11.32
N LEU A 703 19.20 33.87 12.22
CA LEU A 703 19.32 34.15 13.66
C LEU A 703 20.18 33.14 14.43
N ILE A 704 20.53 32.01 13.84
CA ILE A 704 21.38 31.03 14.49
C ILE A 704 22.81 31.60 14.61
N PRO A 705 23.34 31.77 15.83
CA PRO A 705 24.64 32.38 16.02
C PRO A 705 25.77 31.44 15.60
N VAL A 706 26.72 31.96 14.83
CA VAL A 706 27.99 31.28 14.55
C VAL A 706 28.94 31.52 15.71
N THR A 707 29.29 30.48 16.44
CA THR A 707 30.10 30.57 17.65
C THR A 707 31.61 30.50 17.35
N ARG A 708 31.98 29.99 16.18
CA ARG A 708 33.36 29.87 15.73
C ARG A 708 33.58 30.60 14.39
N SER A 709 34.22 31.75 14.45
CA SER A 709 34.63 32.53 13.27
C SER A 709 35.95 31.93 12.72
N GLY A 710 35.84 31.05 11.73
CA GLY A 710 36.97 30.48 11.02
C GLY A 710 36.47 29.24 10.25
N PRO A 711 37.10 28.86 9.12
CA PRO A 711 36.73 27.63 8.45
C PRO A 711 36.84 26.49 9.46
N ALA A 712 35.78 25.68 9.57
CA ALA A 712 35.84 24.41 10.30
C ALA A 712 37.12 23.71 9.83
N ALA A 713 37.97 23.30 10.79
CA ALA A 713 39.23 22.66 10.42
C ALA A 713 38.96 21.60 9.36
N PRO A 714 39.71 21.59 8.24
CA PRO A 714 39.54 20.54 7.25
C PRO A 714 39.55 19.23 8.00
N ALA A 715 38.61 18.35 7.71
CA ALA A 715 38.71 16.96 8.18
C ALA A 715 40.14 16.56 7.83
N ALA A 716 40.96 16.28 8.85
CA ALA A 716 42.38 16.01 8.66
C ALA A 716 42.45 15.05 7.45
N PRO A 717 43.26 15.35 6.40
CA PRO A 717 43.44 14.42 5.32
C PRO A 717 43.83 13.12 6.03
N ALA A 718 43.16 12.03 5.69
CA ALA A 718 43.47 10.73 6.28
C ALA A 718 45.00 10.56 6.21
N ALA A 719 45.65 10.85 7.33
CA ALA A 719 47.07 10.67 7.42
C ALA A 719 47.25 9.18 7.18
N SER A 720 47.90 8.83 6.09
CA SER A 720 48.27 7.47 5.76
C SER A 720 49.09 6.96 6.96
N GLY A 721 48.42 6.29 7.91
CA GLY A 721 49.07 5.69 9.05
C GLY A 721 48.40 5.83 10.43
N ALA A 722 47.31 6.60 10.58
CA ALA A 722 46.47 6.52 11.77
C ALA A 722 45.05 6.26 11.33
N SER A 723 44.53 5.10 11.67
CA SER A 723 43.14 4.68 11.44
C SER A 723 42.16 5.61 12.17
N GLY A 724 41.79 6.72 11.54
CA GLY A 724 40.57 7.41 11.85
C GLY A 724 39.45 6.50 11.34
N GLU A 725 38.97 5.60 12.19
CA GLU A 725 37.84 4.75 11.90
C GLU A 725 36.68 5.65 11.48
N ALA A 726 36.17 5.43 10.24
CA ALA A 726 34.93 6.02 9.81
C ALA A 726 33.88 5.62 10.87
N VAL A 727 33.22 6.62 11.44
CA VAL A 727 32.17 6.34 12.44
C VAL A 727 31.08 5.51 11.77
N ASP A 728 30.84 4.34 12.29
CA ASP A 728 29.75 3.46 11.90
C ASP A 728 28.58 3.57 12.90
N TRP A 729 27.53 2.81 12.65
CA TRP A 729 26.37 2.80 13.53
C TRP A 729 26.72 2.34 14.96
N THR A 730 27.66 1.42 15.12
CA THR A 730 28.12 0.92 16.41
C THR A 730 28.81 2.04 17.18
N GLY A 731 29.72 2.77 16.53
CA GLY A 731 30.42 3.90 17.14
C GLY A 731 29.47 5.04 17.59
N ILE A 732 28.34 5.29 16.85
CA ILE A 732 27.32 6.23 17.32
C ILE A 732 26.68 5.74 18.63
N LEU A 733 26.27 4.47 18.68
CA LEU A 733 25.59 3.91 19.86
C LEU A 733 26.54 3.89 21.08
N GLU A 734 27.83 3.54 20.89
CA GLU A 734 28.83 3.56 21.93
C GLU A 734 29.06 4.98 22.50
N ARG A 735 29.09 6.01 21.65
CA ARG A 735 29.22 7.40 22.09
C ARG A 735 27.98 7.89 22.84
N LEU A 736 26.78 7.52 22.38
CA LEU A 736 25.53 7.80 23.10
C LEU A 736 25.55 7.16 24.48
N ALA A 737 25.95 5.88 24.57
CA ALA A 737 26.09 5.16 25.83
C ALA A 737 27.09 5.82 26.76
N ALA A 738 28.28 6.19 26.24
CA ALA A 738 29.34 6.86 27.03
C ALA A 738 28.87 8.23 27.55
N ALA A 739 27.96 8.91 26.83
CA ALA A 739 27.36 10.16 27.27
C ALA A 739 26.13 9.95 28.20
N GLY A 740 25.84 8.72 28.62
CA GLY A 740 24.66 8.40 29.43
C GLY A 740 23.34 8.64 28.72
N ARG A 741 23.34 8.56 27.40
CA ARG A 741 22.17 8.75 26.54
C ARG A 741 21.75 7.42 25.91
N ASP A 742 20.51 7.32 25.56
CA ASP A 742 19.97 6.16 24.85
C ASP A 742 19.08 6.58 23.67
N ALA A 743 18.92 5.69 22.72
CA ALA A 743 18.03 5.82 21.59
C ALA A 743 17.01 4.67 21.63
N LEU A 744 15.75 5.01 21.78
CA LEU A 744 14.65 4.07 21.98
C LEU A 744 13.84 3.94 20.69
N VAL A 745 13.79 2.77 20.12
CA VAL A 745 13.08 2.46 18.88
C VAL A 745 11.66 1.98 19.17
N VAL A 746 10.69 2.60 18.52
CA VAL A 746 9.28 2.17 18.51
C VAL A 746 8.89 1.87 17.08
N PRO A 747 8.81 0.60 16.68
CA PRO A 747 8.31 0.23 15.36
C PRO A 747 6.84 0.62 15.18
N THR A 748 6.48 1.01 13.97
CA THR A 748 5.08 1.26 13.63
C THR A 748 4.41 -0.05 13.26
N HIS A 749 3.40 -0.45 14.02
CA HIS A 749 2.60 -1.64 13.74
C HIS A 749 1.46 -1.26 12.79
N ALA A 750 1.70 -1.41 11.50
CA ALA A 750 0.69 -1.26 10.45
C ALA A 750 0.75 -2.50 9.54
N ALA A 751 -0.41 -2.98 9.12
CA ALA A 751 -0.48 -4.17 8.26
C ALA A 751 -0.34 -3.81 6.76
N ASP A 752 -0.31 -2.53 6.42
CA ASP A 752 -0.32 -2.03 5.04
C ASP A 752 1.08 -1.71 4.49
N LEU A 753 1.81 -0.78 5.12
CA LEU A 753 3.13 -0.33 4.63
C LEU A 753 4.13 -1.49 4.44
N PRO A 754 4.29 -2.45 5.37
CA PRO A 754 5.25 -3.54 5.20
C PRO A 754 4.93 -4.49 4.04
N THR A 755 3.66 -4.57 3.59
CA THR A 755 3.29 -5.40 2.42
C THR A 755 3.92 -4.90 1.12
N ALA A 756 4.28 -3.63 1.08
CA ALA A 756 4.99 -3.00 -0.04
C ALA A 756 6.47 -2.71 0.29
N GLY A 757 7.02 -3.29 1.37
CA GLY A 757 8.42 -3.14 1.75
C GLY A 757 8.76 -1.75 2.29
N ILE A 758 7.82 -1.07 2.97
CA ILE A 758 8.13 0.14 3.72
C ILE A 758 7.92 -0.13 5.20
N HIS A 759 9.00 -0.05 5.96
CA HIS A 759 8.98 -0.11 7.40
C HIS A 759 9.11 1.29 7.97
N THR A 760 8.39 1.60 9.05
CA THR A 760 8.47 2.89 9.72
C THR A 760 8.68 2.71 11.21
N VAL A 761 9.44 3.64 11.80
CA VAL A 761 9.74 3.66 13.23
C VAL A 761 9.66 5.07 13.78
N ARG A 762 9.61 5.17 15.11
CA ARG A 762 9.92 6.38 15.85
C ARG A 762 11.11 6.11 16.77
N VAL A 763 12.17 6.90 16.65
CA VAL A 763 13.31 6.88 17.56
C VAL A 763 13.21 8.04 18.54
N LEU A 764 13.25 7.73 19.83
CA LEU A 764 13.23 8.72 20.91
C LEU A 764 14.62 8.77 21.56
N LEU A 765 15.22 9.96 21.64
CA LEU A 765 16.49 10.15 22.32
C LEU A 765 16.24 10.53 23.79
N THR A 766 17.06 9.96 24.68
CA THR A 766 17.12 10.41 26.07
C THR A 766 18.17 11.50 26.27
N ARG A 767 17.99 12.34 27.26
CA ARG A 767 19.02 13.25 27.75
C ARG A 767 20.00 12.48 28.64
N ALA A 768 21.23 12.94 28.77
CA ALA A 768 22.12 12.45 29.77
C ALA A 768 21.47 12.58 31.16
N VAL A 769 21.55 11.54 31.96
CA VAL A 769 21.17 11.65 33.39
C VAL A 769 22.18 12.55 34.07
N THR A 770 21.86 13.83 34.21
CA THR A 770 22.61 14.65 35.15
C THR A 770 22.17 14.19 36.51
N ASP A 771 23.11 13.69 37.32
CA ASP A 771 22.90 13.52 38.75
C ASP A 771 22.42 14.88 39.29
N ALA A 772 21.09 15.02 39.45
CA ALA A 772 20.54 16.15 40.16
C ALA A 772 20.89 15.92 41.65
N GLY A 773 21.92 16.61 42.11
CA GLY A 773 22.30 16.65 43.49
C GLY A 773 21.19 17.22 44.41
#